data_06720b268588055164891f416f614f2c
#
_entry.id   06720b268588055164891f416f614f2c
#
_cell.length_a   1.000
_cell.length_b   1.000
_cell.length_c   1.000
_cell.angle_alpha   90.00
_cell.angle_beta   90.00
_cell.angle_gamma   90.00
#
_symmetry.space_group_name_H-M   'P 1'
#
loop_
_entity.id
_entity.type
_entity.pdbx_description
1 polymer ?
#
loop_
_entity_poly.entity_id
_entity_poly.type
_entity_poly.pdbx_seq_one_letter_code
_entity_poly.pdbx_strand_id
1 'polypeptide(L)'
;MLDGGRVSLSTPELKVDLLRYSGTAASLTPSGDTALDYTPGDLLKQRSADTFYHLGDLDVRYRAAGASGWTDVSTAYKRSPVIVLATDATHFTGDVTTSLPSGTPLKIVRTWSVENGVLALRFTLTNTAATPVEIGGLGIPMVFNNIINGRTLDQAYRICSFYDPYIGEDAGYVQVSRLSGTGPVLLIVPDGHTPFEAWKPILDRRNRQTGEGLLDNDPTPRGTTFEGSFDWMVHSAGYAETDWKGVQEWNPATSATLAPGKSVTYGVRFFVAPDLRHIEATLTAHNRPVAVGVPGYILPQDMDARLFLRYDKPVRSIVSEPAAAVEIHDDGKNAHGLHAYTLRGKQWGRFRLVITYADGTVQSIGYRTIKPETEAVADMGHFLFHEQWFDQANDPFHRAPSIISYDDEAGKQVTQDSRVWIAGLSDEAGAGSWLAASMKEYLEPNPQEITQLESFVDGVLWGHLQNSDGDHKYGVHKSLFFYQPALVPGFTYDPKLNWTSWTSWNEKGADDVGRSYNYPHVVAAYWSLYHTTRNTQGLVTNHDWQWYLNQAYETTLAMCSEAPYYTRFGQMEGTVFVRLLSDMKAEGWTDKADKLEGVMRTRADIWKTEAYPFGSEMPWDSTGQEEVYDWTRYFHDDQKADVTLNAILAYDPTIPSWGYNGSARRYWDFIYGGKASYSRIERQLHHYGSGLNAIPLLAEYRMHPDDLYLLRVGYGGVMGPLTDIDEKGFASAAFHSFPDRMKDDPYTGDYGPNFFGHAINTGTFVTHDDAMGWLCFGGNIEEHHGIVHTTVLDSSRDRLFLAPLGLWVTLDAGKIVSADYDTRKHTVTLHLAAASTYVPTARMRITETESKPGSHPWAIASHTTVDAGENVIPLGSGETTVTLQQTAM
;
A
#
# COMPACT_ATOMS: atom_id res chain seq x y z
N MET A 1 -8.86 -38.11 6.94
CA MET A 1 -9.61 -36.86 7.12
C MET A 1 -10.85 -36.78 6.21
N LEU A 2 -10.78 -37.21 4.96
CA LEU A 2 -11.91 -37.09 4.00
C LEU A 2 -12.97 -38.15 4.12
N ASP A 3 -12.69 -39.32 4.67
CA ASP A 3 -13.53 -40.52 4.65
C ASP A 3 -14.80 -40.44 5.53
N GLY A 4 -14.88 -39.47 6.43
CA GLY A 4 -16.01 -39.29 7.35
C GLY A 4 -17.24 -38.57 6.77
N GLY A 5 -17.18 -38.14 5.52
CA GLY A 5 -18.24 -37.31 4.88
C GLY A 5 -18.24 -35.86 5.39
N ARG A 6 -19.30 -35.12 5.01
CA ARG A 6 -19.45 -33.69 5.34
C ARG A 6 -20.73 -33.43 6.15
N VAL A 7 -20.73 -32.31 6.86
CA VAL A 7 -21.90 -31.70 7.46
C VAL A 7 -22.04 -30.29 6.89
N SER A 8 -23.21 -29.94 6.41
CA SER A 8 -23.48 -28.62 5.83
C SER A 8 -24.30 -27.77 6.81
N LEU A 9 -23.86 -26.52 7.02
CA LEU A 9 -24.65 -25.48 7.68
C LEU A 9 -24.87 -24.35 6.67
N SER A 10 -26.08 -23.80 6.64
CA SER A 10 -26.45 -22.75 5.71
C SER A 10 -27.15 -21.59 6.40
N THR A 11 -26.78 -20.39 5.98
CA THR A 11 -27.44 -19.12 6.31
C THR A 11 -28.05 -18.54 5.03
N PRO A 12 -28.81 -17.46 5.07
CA PRO A 12 -29.24 -16.75 3.86
C PRO A 12 -28.08 -16.30 2.96
N GLU A 13 -26.91 -16.00 3.52
CA GLU A 13 -25.76 -15.40 2.84
C GLU A 13 -24.62 -16.38 2.59
N LEU A 14 -24.46 -17.41 3.42
CA LEU A 14 -23.30 -18.32 3.40
C LEU A 14 -23.71 -19.76 3.54
N LYS A 15 -22.94 -20.64 2.89
CA LYS A 15 -22.95 -22.08 3.14
C LYS A 15 -21.53 -22.53 3.54
N VAL A 16 -21.41 -23.25 4.66
CA VAL A 16 -20.19 -23.94 5.06
C VAL A 16 -20.38 -25.43 5.01
N ASP A 17 -19.48 -26.15 4.34
CA ASP A 17 -19.36 -27.60 4.43
C ASP A 17 -18.20 -27.97 5.34
N LEU A 18 -18.50 -28.69 6.42
CA LEU A 18 -17.52 -29.13 7.42
C LEU A 18 -17.13 -30.58 7.17
N LEU A 19 -15.87 -30.90 7.32
CA LEU A 19 -15.40 -32.29 7.38
C LEU A 19 -15.84 -32.93 8.69
N ARG A 20 -16.65 -33.99 8.61
CA ARG A 20 -17.14 -34.68 9.81
C ARG A 20 -16.01 -35.26 10.66
N TYR A 21 -14.90 -35.65 10.03
CA TYR A 21 -13.72 -36.22 10.73
C TYR A 21 -13.03 -35.19 11.63
N SER A 22 -12.74 -34.00 11.10
CA SER A 22 -11.97 -32.95 11.81
C SER A 22 -12.84 -31.82 12.35
N GLY A 23 -14.06 -31.62 11.80
CA GLY A 23 -14.94 -30.51 12.08
C GLY A 23 -14.41 -29.15 11.56
N THR A 24 -13.42 -29.17 10.66
CA THR A 24 -12.89 -27.99 9.99
C THR A 24 -13.62 -27.71 8.68
N ALA A 25 -13.57 -26.48 8.17
CA ALA A 25 -14.20 -26.12 6.91
C ALA A 25 -13.56 -26.87 5.74
N ALA A 26 -14.39 -27.46 4.90
CA ALA A 26 -14.05 -28.02 3.61
C ALA A 26 -14.32 -27.04 2.47
N SER A 27 -15.30 -26.16 2.65
CA SER A 27 -15.63 -25.04 1.76
C SER A 27 -16.44 -24.01 2.52
N LEU A 28 -16.36 -22.75 2.08
CA LEU A 28 -17.17 -21.63 2.58
C LEU A 28 -17.57 -20.77 1.38
N THR A 29 -18.83 -20.86 0.96
CA THR A 29 -19.33 -20.26 -0.27
C THR A 29 -20.42 -19.24 0.00
N PRO A 30 -20.42 -18.07 -0.67
CA PRO A 30 -21.53 -17.14 -0.59
C PRO A 30 -22.72 -17.65 -1.39
N SER A 31 -23.93 -17.42 -0.87
CA SER A 31 -25.18 -17.90 -1.52
C SER A 31 -25.42 -17.24 -2.88
N GLY A 32 -24.94 -15.99 -3.06
CA GLY A 32 -25.11 -15.23 -4.31
C GLY A 32 -24.10 -15.56 -5.41
N ASP A 33 -22.97 -16.24 -5.07
CA ASP A 33 -21.93 -16.63 -6.03
C ASP A 33 -21.33 -17.98 -5.62
N THR A 34 -21.99 -19.06 -6.01
CA THR A 34 -21.56 -20.42 -5.64
C THR A 34 -20.30 -20.89 -6.36
N ALA A 35 -19.78 -20.13 -7.32
CA ALA A 35 -18.50 -20.40 -7.98
C ALA A 35 -17.31 -19.91 -7.15
N LEU A 36 -17.54 -19.04 -6.16
CA LEU A 36 -16.54 -18.57 -5.24
C LEU A 36 -16.52 -19.43 -3.98
N ASP A 37 -15.40 -20.05 -3.69
CA ASP A 37 -15.11 -20.66 -2.39
C ASP A 37 -14.02 -19.82 -1.72
N TYR A 38 -14.33 -19.19 -0.60
CA TYR A 38 -13.35 -18.42 0.15
C TYR A 38 -12.22 -19.26 0.71
N THR A 39 -12.44 -20.56 0.94
CA THR A 39 -11.41 -21.49 1.39
C THR A 39 -10.72 -22.17 0.21
N PRO A 40 -9.52 -22.75 0.36
CA PRO A 40 -8.90 -23.55 -0.70
C PRO A 40 -9.56 -24.94 -0.84
N GLY A 41 -10.90 -24.96 -1.03
CA GLY A 41 -11.70 -26.18 -1.05
C GLY A 41 -11.43 -27.07 -2.27
N ASP A 42 -11.00 -26.49 -3.39
CA ASP A 42 -10.55 -27.20 -4.59
C ASP A 42 -9.22 -27.94 -4.37
N LEU A 43 -8.40 -27.51 -3.43
CA LEU A 43 -7.14 -28.15 -3.02
C LEU A 43 -7.30 -29.03 -1.77
N LEU A 44 -8.52 -29.24 -1.29
CA LEU A 44 -8.78 -29.93 -0.02
C LEU A 44 -8.12 -31.30 0.08
N LYS A 45 -8.09 -32.09 -1.01
CA LYS A 45 -7.45 -33.41 -1.04
C LYS A 45 -5.95 -33.33 -0.79
N GLN A 46 -5.28 -32.35 -1.37
CA GLN A 46 -3.84 -32.11 -1.22
C GLN A 46 -3.51 -31.60 0.20
N ARG A 47 -4.42 -30.80 0.78
CA ARG A 47 -4.28 -30.16 2.08
C ARG A 47 -4.87 -30.99 3.25
N SER A 48 -5.26 -32.22 3.04
CA SER A 48 -5.90 -33.07 4.06
C SER A 48 -4.95 -33.81 5.00
N ALA A 49 -3.66 -33.59 4.90
CA ALA A 49 -2.62 -34.20 5.76
C ALA A 49 -2.47 -33.45 7.09
N ASP A 50 -1.70 -34.07 8.01
CA ASP A 50 -1.24 -33.40 9.24
C ASP A 50 -0.42 -32.16 8.91
N THR A 51 -0.51 -31.14 9.76
CA THR A 51 0.16 -29.86 9.68
C THR A 51 -0.39 -28.84 8.70
N PHE A 52 -1.30 -29.23 7.78
CA PHE A 52 -2.04 -28.24 6.99
C PHE A 52 -3.16 -27.60 7.81
N TYR A 53 -3.22 -26.29 7.82
CA TYR A 53 -4.25 -25.55 8.53
C TYR A 53 -5.53 -25.38 7.70
N HIS A 54 -6.65 -25.35 8.42
CA HIS A 54 -7.98 -25.08 7.85
C HIS A 54 -8.73 -24.09 8.72
N LEU A 55 -9.67 -23.38 8.16
CA LEU A 55 -10.60 -22.58 8.93
C LEU A 55 -11.35 -23.49 9.92
N GLY A 56 -11.30 -23.14 11.19
CA GLY A 56 -11.79 -23.95 12.30
C GLY A 56 -10.71 -24.67 13.11
N ASP A 57 -9.43 -24.55 12.74
CA ASP A 57 -8.33 -24.93 13.63
C ASP A 57 -8.11 -23.90 14.75
N LEU A 58 -7.30 -24.24 15.72
CA LEU A 58 -6.94 -23.39 16.86
C LEU A 58 -5.48 -23.62 17.24
N ASP A 59 -4.75 -22.53 17.43
CA ASP A 59 -3.41 -22.51 18.00
C ASP A 59 -3.45 -21.99 19.43
N VAL A 60 -2.73 -22.68 20.35
CA VAL A 60 -2.68 -22.28 21.75
C VAL A 60 -1.24 -22.35 22.25
N ARG A 61 -0.79 -21.27 22.90
CA ARG A 61 0.44 -21.20 23.69
C ARG A 61 0.04 -21.09 25.15
N TYR A 62 0.46 -22.05 25.96
CA TYR A 62 0.09 -22.12 27.38
C TYR A 62 1.27 -22.47 28.25
N ARG A 63 1.09 -22.23 29.59
CA ARG A 63 1.98 -22.71 30.67
C ARG A 63 1.18 -22.96 31.93
N ALA A 64 1.74 -23.71 32.88
CA ALA A 64 1.23 -23.65 34.24
C ALA A 64 1.42 -22.22 34.77
N ALA A 65 0.45 -21.66 35.46
CA ALA A 65 0.55 -20.27 35.90
C ALA A 65 1.76 -20.08 36.83
N GLY A 66 2.60 -19.06 36.48
CA GLY A 66 3.86 -18.79 37.17
C GLY A 66 5.06 -19.61 36.69
N ALA A 67 4.91 -20.51 35.72
CA ALA A 67 6.05 -21.21 35.12
C ALA A 67 6.76 -20.30 34.10
N SER A 68 8.05 -20.53 33.85
CA SER A 68 8.86 -19.69 32.94
C SER A 68 8.77 -20.10 31.47
N GLY A 69 8.38 -21.35 31.17
CA GLY A 69 8.37 -21.89 29.82
C GLY A 69 6.98 -21.99 29.21
N TRP A 70 6.86 -21.64 27.93
CA TRP A 70 5.64 -21.79 27.15
C TRP A 70 5.62 -23.09 26.36
N THR A 71 4.43 -23.65 26.14
CA THR A 71 4.18 -24.82 25.31
C THR A 71 3.21 -24.47 24.21
N ASP A 72 3.59 -24.74 22.94
CA ASP A 72 2.75 -24.56 21.76
C ASP A 72 2.02 -25.84 21.40
N VAL A 73 0.72 -25.76 21.19
CA VAL A 73 -0.12 -26.84 20.66
C VAL A 73 -1.05 -26.28 19.59
N SER A 74 -1.40 -27.13 18.62
CA SER A 74 -2.32 -26.80 17.55
C SER A 74 -3.21 -27.99 17.21
N THR A 75 -4.47 -27.73 16.89
CA THR A 75 -5.38 -28.75 16.37
C THR A 75 -5.01 -29.20 14.95
N ALA A 76 -4.16 -28.43 14.25
CA ALA A 76 -3.67 -28.76 12.91
C ALA A 76 -2.47 -29.72 12.91
N TYR A 77 -1.70 -29.82 14.00
CA TYR A 77 -0.42 -30.55 14.00
C TYR A 77 -0.57 -32.05 13.81
N LYS A 78 -1.67 -32.60 14.33
CA LYS A 78 -2.03 -34.00 14.16
C LYS A 78 -3.54 -34.14 13.97
N ARG A 79 -3.95 -34.64 12.84
CA ARG A 79 -5.36 -34.84 12.57
C ARG A 79 -5.86 -36.12 13.27
N SER A 80 -6.88 -35.94 14.09
CA SER A 80 -7.57 -37.03 14.77
C SER A 80 -9.09 -36.86 14.63
N PRO A 81 -9.87 -37.95 14.66
CA PRO A 81 -11.32 -37.81 14.64
C PRO A 81 -11.80 -36.99 15.82
N VAL A 82 -12.66 -36.03 15.58
CA VAL A 82 -13.32 -35.28 16.66
C VAL A 82 -14.40 -36.15 17.30
N ILE A 83 -14.59 -36.02 18.59
CA ILE A 83 -15.72 -36.62 19.29
C ILE A 83 -16.93 -35.71 19.07
N VAL A 84 -17.85 -36.11 18.21
CA VAL A 84 -19.06 -35.32 17.92
C VAL A 84 -19.96 -35.33 19.17
N LEU A 85 -20.19 -34.15 19.71
CA LEU A 85 -21.05 -33.94 20.91
C LEU A 85 -22.49 -33.58 20.51
N ALA A 86 -22.66 -32.79 19.43
CA ALA A 86 -23.95 -32.43 18.86
C ALA A 86 -23.81 -32.16 17.37
N THR A 87 -24.83 -32.53 16.60
CA THR A 87 -24.92 -32.16 15.17
C THR A 87 -26.39 -32.18 14.73
N ASP A 88 -26.80 -31.09 14.06
CA ASP A 88 -28.10 -30.95 13.41
C ASP A 88 -27.99 -29.99 12.21
N ALA A 89 -29.10 -29.46 11.70
CA ALA A 89 -29.11 -28.55 10.57
C ALA A 89 -28.48 -27.18 10.84
N THR A 90 -28.31 -26.81 12.11
CA THR A 90 -27.85 -25.49 12.58
C THR A 90 -26.60 -25.54 13.44
N HIS A 91 -26.18 -26.72 13.86
CA HIS A 91 -25.06 -26.89 14.79
C HIS A 91 -24.17 -28.08 14.43
N PHE A 92 -22.87 -27.88 14.60
CA PHE A 92 -21.88 -28.97 14.67
C PHE A 92 -20.93 -28.66 15.84
N THR A 93 -20.98 -29.48 16.89
CA THR A 93 -20.14 -29.35 18.08
C THR A 93 -19.26 -30.58 18.22
N GLY A 94 -17.95 -30.42 18.33
CA GLY A 94 -16.98 -31.48 18.46
C GLY A 94 -15.91 -31.18 19.50
N ASP A 95 -15.58 -32.22 20.29
CA ASP A 95 -14.42 -32.20 21.16
C ASP A 95 -13.18 -32.51 20.31
N VAL A 96 -12.27 -31.54 20.21
CA VAL A 96 -11.05 -31.61 19.39
C VAL A 96 -9.80 -31.91 20.21
N THR A 97 -9.96 -32.20 21.50
CA THR A 97 -8.85 -32.51 22.43
C THR A 97 -8.00 -33.70 21.96
N THR A 98 -8.60 -34.63 21.21
CA THR A 98 -7.88 -35.80 20.63
C THR A 98 -6.82 -35.41 19.61
N SER A 99 -6.88 -34.22 19.04
CA SER A 99 -5.88 -33.66 18.11
C SER A 99 -4.68 -33.02 18.83
N LEU A 100 -4.77 -32.85 20.16
CA LEU A 100 -3.69 -32.27 20.96
C LEU A 100 -2.74 -33.34 21.49
N PRO A 101 -1.50 -32.99 21.84
CA PRO A 101 -0.57 -33.90 22.48
C PRO A 101 -1.13 -34.45 23.80
N SER A 102 -0.84 -35.73 24.10
CA SER A 102 -1.22 -36.31 25.37
C SER A 102 -0.64 -35.52 26.56
N GLY A 103 -1.46 -35.28 27.59
CA GLY A 103 -1.05 -34.50 28.75
C GLY A 103 -1.27 -32.99 28.61
N THR A 104 -1.80 -32.50 27.48
CA THR A 104 -2.23 -31.12 27.38
C THR A 104 -3.31 -30.83 28.45
N PRO A 105 -3.13 -29.78 29.29
CA PRO A 105 -4.04 -29.48 30.43
C PRO A 105 -5.32 -28.74 29.99
N LEU A 106 -5.65 -28.78 28.73
CA LEU A 106 -6.81 -28.09 28.15
C LEU A 106 -7.70 -29.09 27.42
N LYS A 107 -9.00 -29.06 27.75
CA LYS A 107 -10.06 -29.62 26.90
C LYS A 107 -10.56 -28.52 25.95
N ILE A 108 -10.65 -28.78 24.65
CA ILE A 108 -11.11 -27.82 23.64
C ILE A 108 -12.33 -28.38 22.94
N VAL A 109 -13.43 -27.64 23.01
CA VAL A 109 -14.68 -27.92 22.30
C VAL A 109 -14.87 -26.83 21.24
N ARG A 110 -15.03 -27.24 19.98
CA ARG A 110 -15.33 -26.34 18.85
C ARG A 110 -16.80 -26.47 18.49
N THR A 111 -17.45 -25.32 18.30
CA THR A 111 -18.84 -25.23 17.87
C THR A 111 -18.96 -24.34 16.64
N TRP A 112 -19.51 -24.90 15.57
CA TRP A 112 -20.07 -24.14 14.46
C TRP A 112 -21.58 -24.06 14.67
N SER A 113 -22.15 -22.87 14.53
CA SER A 113 -23.58 -22.65 14.72
C SER A 113 -24.13 -21.60 13.73
N VAL A 114 -25.43 -21.75 13.41
CA VAL A 114 -26.21 -20.71 12.71
C VAL A 114 -27.17 -20.12 13.73
N GLU A 115 -26.96 -18.86 14.08
CA GLU A 115 -27.72 -18.12 15.08
C GLU A 115 -28.30 -16.85 14.46
N ASN A 116 -29.62 -16.73 14.47
CA ASN A 116 -30.32 -15.59 13.86
C ASN A 116 -29.91 -15.35 12.38
N GLY A 117 -29.66 -16.42 11.64
CA GLY A 117 -29.23 -16.36 10.25
C GLY A 117 -27.75 -16.05 10.00
N VAL A 118 -26.93 -15.99 11.05
CA VAL A 118 -25.49 -15.70 10.99
C VAL A 118 -24.68 -16.94 11.36
N LEU A 119 -23.64 -17.24 10.60
CA LEU A 119 -22.69 -18.31 10.91
C LEU A 119 -21.71 -17.83 11.99
N ALA A 120 -21.46 -18.68 12.99
CA ALA A 120 -20.49 -18.46 14.05
C ALA A 120 -19.59 -19.68 14.26
N LEU A 121 -18.35 -19.42 14.64
CA LEU A 121 -17.36 -20.41 15.05
C LEU A 121 -16.86 -20.05 16.44
N ARG A 122 -16.97 -20.99 17.39
CA ARG A 122 -16.54 -20.80 18.77
C ARG A 122 -15.64 -21.92 19.25
N PHE A 123 -14.74 -21.57 20.17
CA PHE A 123 -13.88 -22.49 20.89
C PHE A 123 -14.05 -22.29 22.40
N THR A 124 -14.43 -23.36 23.10
CA THR A 124 -14.49 -23.36 24.55
C THR A 124 -13.30 -24.16 25.09
N LEU A 125 -12.42 -23.46 25.81
CA LEU A 125 -11.23 -24.04 26.45
C LEU A 125 -11.50 -24.23 27.92
N THR A 126 -11.29 -25.46 28.42
CA THR A 126 -11.49 -25.83 29.85
C THR A 126 -10.18 -26.30 30.42
N ASN A 127 -9.75 -25.73 31.55
CA ASN A 127 -8.59 -26.24 32.28
C ASN A 127 -8.93 -27.59 32.98
N THR A 128 -8.23 -28.66 32.56
CA THR A 128 -8.40 -30.00 33.14
C THR A 128 -7.34 -30.36 34.18
N ALA A 129 -6.35 -29.48 34.38
CA ALA A 129 -5.34 -29.67 35.42
C ALA A 129 -5.85 -29.32 36.81
N ALA A 130 -5.12 -29.79 37.83
CA ALA A 130 -5.37 -29.45 39.25
C ALA A 130 -4.80 -28.08 39.65
N THR A 131 -4.04 -27.41 38.74
CA THR A 131 -3.42 -26.11 38.95
C THR A 131 -3.92 -25.10 37.90
N PRO A 132 -3.85 -23.79 38.14
CA PRO A 132 -4.19 -22.79 37.15
C PRO A 132 -3.30 -22.92 35.92
N VAL A 133 -3.90 -22.71 34.75
CA VAL A 133 -3.23 -22.66 33.44
C VAL A 133 -3.34 -21.28 32.85
N GLU A 134 -2.22 -20.70 32.45
CA GLU A 134 -2.16 -19.43 31.74
C GLU A 134 -2.10 -19.69 30.22
N ILE A 135 -3.00 -19.05 29.48
CA ILE A 135 -3.04 -19.01 28.02
C ILE A 135 -2.39 -17.70 27.60
N GLY A 136 -1.16 -17.75 27.11
CA GLY A 136 -0.40 -16.57 26.65
C GLY A 136 -0.37 -16.41 25.13
N GLY A 137 -0.99 -17.33 24.42
CA GLY A 137 -1.23 -17.22 22.97
C GLY A 137 -2.49 -18.00 22.62
N LEU A 138 -3.41 -17.35 21.91
CA LEU A 138 -4.58 -18.00 21.36
C LEU A 138 -4.84 -17.42 19.97
N GLY A 139 -4.63 -18.25 18.94
CA GLY A 139 -4.78 -17.89 17.55
C GLY A 139 -5.88 -18.69 16.87
N ILE A 140 -6.79 -18.01 16.19
CA ILE A 140 -7.80 -18.61 15.32
C ILE A 140 -7.30 -18.49 13.87
N PRO A 141 -6.88 -19.62 13.22
CA PRO A 141 -6.36 -19.59 11.87
C PRO A 141 -7.35 -19.04 10.85
N MET A 142 -6.95 -17.97 10.16
CA MET A 142 -7.64 -17.39 9.02
C MET A 142 -7.02 -17.96 7.76
N VAL A 143 -7.66 -19.00 7.20
CA VAL A 143 -7.16 -19.75 6.04
C VAL A 143 -8.13 -19.58 4.89
N PHE A 144 -7.76 -18.75 3.95
CA PHE A 144 -8.55 -18.45 2.75
C PHE A 144 -7.78 -18.78 1.48
N ASN A 145 -8.45 -18.76 0.33
CA ASN A 145 -7.86 -19.20 -0.92
C ASN A 145 -7.00 -18.12 -1.58
N ASN A 146 -5.73 -18.01 -1.15
CA ASN A 146 -4.71 -17.15 -1.76
C ASN A 146 -3.66 -17.94 -2.57
N ILE A 147 -3.92 -19.20 -2.86
CA ILE A 147 -2.96 -20.11 -3.49
C ILE A 147 -3.12 -20.00 -5.00
N ILE A 148 -2.13 -19.42 -5.68
CA ILE A 148 -2.14 -19.25 -7.14
C ILE A 148 -1.35 -20.31 -7.90
N ASN A 149 -0.56 -21.12 -7.20
CA ASN A 149 0.25 -22.17 -7.82
C ASN A 149 -0.60 -23.19 -8.57
N GLY A 150 -0.20 -23.51 -9.81
CA GLY A 150 -0.91 -24.43 -10.67
C GLY A 150 -2.20 -23.87 -11.31
N ARG A 151 -2.45 -22.57 -11.17
CA ARG A 151 -3.55 -21.83 -11.77
C ARG A 151 -3.08 -20.91 -12.89
N THR A 152 -3.92 -20.65 -13.86
CA THR A 152 -3.72 -19.54 -14.78
C THR A 152 -4.05 -18.22 -14.08
N LEU A 153 -3.55 -17.10 -14.61
CA LEU A 153 -3.88 -15.76 -14.10
C LEU A 153 -5.40 -15.57 -14.00
N ASP A 154 -6.13 -15.91 -15.06
CA ASP A 154 -7.60 -15.84 -15.11
C ASP A 154 -8.28 -16.66 -14.01
N GLN A 155 -7.77 -17.86 -13.75
CA GLN A 155 -8.30 -18.69 -12.66
C GLN A 155 -8.03 -18.04 -11.30
N ALA A 156 -6.80 -17.57 -11.07
CA ALA A 156 -6.43 -16.94 -9.81
C ALA A 156 -7.32 -15.72 -9.51
N TYR A 157 -7.52 -14.82 -10.45
CA TYR A 157 -8.35 -13.63 -10.26
C TYR A 157 -9.84 -13.94 -10.06
N ARG A 158 -10.32 -15.09 -10.52
CA ARG A 158 -11.73 -15.51 -10.34
C ARG A 158 -12.00 -16.22 -9.01
N ILE A 159 -11.05 -16.96 -8.48
CA ILE A 159 -11.30 -17.85 -7.33
C ILE A 159 -10.38 -17.63 -6.14
N CYS A 160 -9.26 -16.91 -6.30
CA CYS A 160 -8.40 -16.58 -5.17
C CYS A 160 -8.81 -15.24 -4.52
N SER A 161 -8.39 -15.06 -3.29
CA SER A 161 -8.77 -13.91 -2.45
C SER A 161 -7.55 -13.29 -1.77
N PHE A 162 -7.59 -11.98 -1.61
CA PHE A 162 -6.85 -11.28 -0.56
C PHE A 162 -7.63 -11.32 0.74
N TYR A 163 -6.95 -11.29 1.88
CA TYR A 163 -7.59 -11.09 3.16
C TYR A 163 -6.74 -10.25 4.09
N ASP A 164 -7.36 -9.21 4.61
CA ASP A 164 -6.70 -8.13 5.33
C ASP A 164 -7.22 -8.00 6.75
N PRO A 165 -6.31 -7.88 7.73
CA PRO A 165 -6.66 -7.73 9.12
C PRO A 165 -6.90 -6.26 9.49
N TYR A 166 -8.02 -5.93 10.11
CA TYR A 166 -8.14 -4.78 10.99
C TYR A 166 -7.86 -5.19 12.42
N ILE A 167 -6.70 -4.83 12.95
CA ILE A 167 -6.22 -5.20 14.29
C ILE A 167 -6.78 -4.18 15.29
N GLY A 168 -8.11 -4.21 15.46
CA GLY A 168 -8.90 -3.15 16.08
C GLY A 168 -9.52 -3.55 17.41
N GLU A 169 -8.96 -4.50 18.16
CA GLU A 169 -9.51 -5.06 19.38
C GLU A 169 -10.93 -5.64 19.16
N ASP A 170 -11.93 -5.29 19.99
CA ASP A 170 -13.31 -5.76 19.83
C ASP A 170 -13.98 -5.25 18.54
N ALA A 171 -13.48 -4.17 17.95
CA ALA A 171 -13.93 -3.64 16.66
C ALA A 171 -13.19 -4.28 15.47
N GLY A 172 -12.17 -5.10 15.73
CA GLY A 172 -11.37 -5.74 14.70
C GLY A 172 -12.18 -6.61 13.76
N TYR A 173 -11.67 -6.82 12.53
CA TYR A 173 -12.26 -7.73 11.56
C TYR A 173 -11.20 -8.22 10.57
N VAL A 174 -11.52 -9.30 9.85
CA VAL A 174 -10.82 -9.69 8.62
C VAL A 174 -11.77 -9.51 7.46
N GLN A 175 -11.34 -8.81 6.42
CA GLN A 175 -12.06 -8.77 5.14
C GLN A 175 -11.40 -9.71 4.14
N VAL A 176 -12.21 -10.50 3.42
CA VAL A 176 -11.74 -11.43 2.39
C VAL A 176 -12.39 -11.05 1.07
N SER A 177 -11.58 -10.55 0.14
CA SER A 177 -12.02 -10.07 -1.17
C SER A 177 -11.41 -10.89 -2.29
N ARG A 178 -12.17 -11.12 -3.37
CA ARG A 178 -11.65 -11.75 -4.58
C ARG A 178 -10.54 -10.89 -5.19
N LEU A 179 -9.49 -11.50 -5.77
CA LEU A 179 -8.41 -10.77 -6.41
C LEU A 179 -8.85 -9.82 -7.51
N SER A 180 -9.94 -10.16 -8.21
CA SER A 180 -10.53 -9.27 -9.23
C SER A 180 -11.22 -8.03 -8.66
N GLY A 181 -11.35 -7.91 -7.33
CA GLY A 181 -12.06 -6.80 -6.67
C GLY A 181 -13.57 -6.80 -6.86
N THR A 182 -14.15 -7.85 -7.47
CA THR A 182 -15.57 -7.92 -7.79
C THR A 182 -16.30 -9.00 -6.99
N GLY A 183 -17.59 -8.77 -6.74
CA GLY A 183 -18.46 -9.70 -6.03
C GLY A 183 -18.40 -9.60 -4.52
N PRO A 184 -19.02 -10.56 -3.80
CA PRO A 184 -19.22 -10.48 -2.37
C PRO A 184 -17.89 -10.56 -1.58
N VAL A 185 -17.82 -9.79 -0.50
CA VAL A 185 -16.69 -9.74 0.45
C VAL A 185 -17.10 -10.41 1.75
N LEU A 186 -16.31 -11.37 2.20
CA LEU A 186 -16.52 -12.02 3.50
C LEU A 186 -15.92 -11.15 4.60
N LEU A 187 -16.68 -10.94 5.66
CA LEU A 187 -16.26 -10.22 6.87
C LEU A 187 -16.28 -11.16 8.05
N ILE A 188 -15.14 -11.30 8.73
CA ILE A 188 -15.02 -12.06 9.96
C ILE A 188 -14.87 -11.07 11.09
N VAL A 189 -15.76 -11.13 12.10
CA VAL A 189 -15.79 -10.19 13.22
C VAL A 189 -15.81 -10.94 14.56
N PRO A 190 -15.44 -10.30 15.69
CA PRO A 190 -15.52 -10.92 17.00
C PRO A 190 -16.93 -11.40 17.36
N ASP A 191 -17.02 -12.55 18.01
CA ASP A 191 -18.21 -13.01 18.72
C ASP A 191 -17.99 -12.86 20.22
N GLY A 192 -18.82 -12.02 20.85
CA GLY A 192 -18.58 -11.63 22.25
C GLY A 192 -17.27 -10.86 22.42
N HIS A 193 -16.59 -11.07 23.53
CA HIS A 193 -15.26 -10.49 23.80
C HIS A 193 -14.17 -11.43 23.24
N THR A 194 -13.89 -11.29 21.97
CA THR A 194 -12.84 -12.00 21.22
C THR A 194 -12.00 -10.98 20.46
N PRO A 195 -11.16 -10.18 21.16
CA PRO A 195 -10.44 -9.07 20.54
C PRO A 195 -9.50 -9.55 19.45
N PHE A 196 -9.27 -8.70 18.43
CA PHE A 196 -8.22 -8.89 17.47
C PHE A 196 -7.00 -8.06 17.91
N GLU A 197 -6.22 -8.64 18.80
CA GLU A 197 -5.08 -7.99 19.44
C GLU A 197 -3.87 -7.89 18.53
N ALA A 198 -3.60 -8.96 17.78
CA ALA A 198 -2.49 -9.06 16.82
C ALA A 198 -2.80 -10.10 15.73
N TRP A 199 -2.11 -10.05 14.63
CA TRP A 199 -2.06 -11.15 13.66
C TRP A 199 -0.72 -11.87 13.77
N LYS A 200 -0.69 -13.18 13.48
CA LYS A 200 0.54 -13.97 13.51
C LYS A 200 0.62 -14.82 12.25
N PRO A 201 1.69 -14.72 11.43
CA PRO A 201 1.82 -15.54 10.22
C PRO A 201 1.91 -17.01 10.58
N ILE A 202 1.22 -17.85 9.80
CA ILE A 202 1.32 -19.31 9.89
C ILE A 202 2.42 -19.76 8.94
N LEU A 203 3.59 -20.08 9.50
CA LEU A 203 4.76 -20.49 8.74
C LEU A 203 4.92 -22.02 8.73
N ASP A 204 5.44 -22.56 7.62
CA ASP A 204 5.74 -24.00 7.53
C ASP A 204 6.75 -24.44 8.59
N ARG A 205 6.34 -25.35 9.45
CA ARG A 205 7.20 -25.88 10.50
C ARG A 205 8.42 -26.63 9.96
N ARG A 206 8.34 -27.22 8.79
CA ARG A 206 9.44 -28.00 8.18
C ARG A 206 10.66 -27.14 7.88
N ASN A 207 10.46 -25.86 7.58
CA ASN A 207 11.52 -24.93 7.19
C ASN A 207 11.95 -23.97 8.30
N ARG A 208 11.50 -24.16 9.54
CA ARG A 208 11.91 -23.32 10.68
C ARG A 208 13.43 -23.32 10.90
N GLN A 209 14.13 -24.40 10.55
CA GLN A 209 15.59 -24.53 10.75
C GLN A 209 16.39 -23.77 9.70
N THR A 210 15.88 -23.64 8.48
CA THR A 210 16.57 -22.96 7.38
C THR A 210 16.22 -21.47 7.30
N GLY A 211 15.19 -21.04 8.04
CA GLY A 211 14.65 -19.68 7.95
C GLY A 211 13.89 -19.41 6.65
N GLU A 212 13.83 -20.36 5.72
CA GLU A 212 12.98 -20.27 4.53
C GLU A 212 11.53 -20.53 4.95
N GLY A 213 10.82 -19.45 5.23
CA GLY A 213 9.40 -19.49 5.55
C GLY A 213 8.60 -19.82 4.31
N LEU A 214 8.12 -21.06 4.25
CA LEU A 214 6.99 -21.37 3.41
C LEU A 214 5.72 -21.01 4.18
N LEU A 215 4.73 -20.57 3.44
CA LEU A 215 3.48 -20.13 4.01
C LEU A 215 2.58 -21.33 4.30
N ASP A 216 2.03 -21.39 5.50
CA ASP A 216 0.94 -22.26 5.90
C ASP A 216 1.12 -23.74 5.50
N ASN A 217 2.28 -24.32 5.70
CA ASN A 217 2.55 -25.72 5.27
C ASN A 217 2.19 -26.01 3.79
N ASP A 218 1.85 -24.98 3.02
CA ASP A 218 1.61 -25.11 1.61
C ASP A 218 2.95 -25.29 0.90
N PRO A 219 3.14 -26.35 0.11
CA PRO A 219 4.37 -26.58 -0.61
C PRO A 219 4.54 -25.61 -1.80
N THR A 220 3.75 -24.57 -1.88
CA THR A 220 3.80 -23.62 -2.99
C THR A 220 5.15 -22.90 -2.99
N PRO A 221 5.87 -22.90 -4.11
CA PRO A 221 7.13 -22.19 -4.22
C PRO A 221 6.92 -20.69 -3.96
N ARG A 222 7.88 -20.08 -3.33
CA ARG A 222 7.94 -18.63 -3.14
C ARG A 222 7.78 -17.91 -4.49
N GLY A 223 7.03 -16.84 -4.51
CA GLY A 223 6.67 -16.11 -5.72
C GLY A 223 5.43 -16.60 -6.44
N THR A 224 4.76 -17.65 -5.93
CA THR A 224 3.55 -18.21 -6.53
C THR A 224 2.36 -18.26 -5.58
N THR A 225 2.53 -17.83 -4.34
CA THR A 225 1.45 -17.48 -3.40
C THR A 225 1.49 -15.98 -3.11
N PHE A 226 0.40 -15.45 -2.55
CA PHE A 226 0.39 -14.10 -2.03
C PHE A 226 1.14 -14.06 -0.68
N GLU A 227 0.43 -13.92 0.41
CA GLU A 227 1.00 -13.63 1.72
C GLU A 227 0.86 -14.78 2.72
N GLY A 228 0.26 -15.88 2.33
CA GLY A 228 -0.06 -16.98 3.23
C GLY A 228 -1.18 -16.68 4.21
N SER A 229 -1.39 -17.61 5.10
CA SER A 229 -2.40 -17.52 6.15
C SER A 229 -1.83 -16.95 7.44
N PHE A 230 -2.73 -16.49 8.31
CA PHE A 230 -2.34 -15.98 9.62
C PHE A 230 -3.38 -16.33 10.69
N ASP A 231 -2.97 -16.27 11.94
CA ASP A 231 -3.86 -16.38 13.08
C ASP A 231 -4.44 -15.01 13.45
N TRP A 232 -5.74 -14.99 13.72
CA TRP A 232 -6.37 -13.97 14.54
C TRP A 232 -5.97 -14.23 15.98
N MET A 233 -5.07 -13.41 16.54
CA MET A 233 -4.60 -13.54 17.89
C MET A 233 -5.56 -12.84 18.87
N VAL A 234 -6.16 -13.61 19.76
CA VAL A 234 -6.98 -13.12 20.88
C VAL A 234 -6.08 -12.80 22.08
N HIS A 235 -5.03 -13.57 22.28
CA HIS A 235 -3.99 -13.38 23.28
C HIS A 235 -2.62 -13.56 22.65
N SER A 236 -1.66 -12.72 22.99
CA SER A 236 -0.31 -12.74 22.42
C SER A 236 0.82 -12.57 23.45
N ALA A 237 0.53 -12.42 24.75
CA ALA A 237 1.55 -12.18 25.79
C ALA A 237 2.70 -13.19 25.79
N GLY A 238 2.42 -14.47 25.52
CA GLY A 238 3.46 -15.49 25.42
C GLY A 238 4.41 -15.30 24.24
N TYR A 239 3.97 -14.65 23.17
CA TYR A 239 4.81 -14.27 22.04
C TYR A 239 5.57 -12.98 22.34
N ALA A 240 4.94 -11.98 22.96
CA ALA A 240 5.57 -10.74 23.39
C ALA A 240 6.72 -10.98 24.38
N GLU A 241 6.56 -11.96 25.29
CA GLU A 241 7.64 -12.37 26.22
C GLU A 241 8.83 -13.04 25.52
N THR A 242 8.65 -13.62 24.33
CA THR A 242 9.62 -14.49 23.66
C THR A 242 9.93 -14.06 22.22
N ASP A 243 9.14 -14.51 21.25
CA ASP A 243 9.39 -14.37 19.82
C ASP A 243 9.36 -12.91 19.34
N TRP A 244 8.54 -12.06 20.00
CA TRP A 244 8.32 -10.65 19.64
C TRP A 244 8.95 -9.68 20.65
N LYS A 245 9.83 -10.18 21.49
CA LYS A 245 10.43 -9.37 22.55
C LYS A 245 11.14 -8.13 22.00
N GLY A 246 10.76 -6.97 22.49
CA GLY A 246 11.36 -5.69 22.11
C GLY A 246 10.74 -5.03 20.88
N VAL A 247 9.66 -5.61 20.33
CA VAL A 247 8.90 -5.03 19.22
C VAL A 247 7.79 -4.14 19.77
N GLN A 248 7.54 -3.02 19.13
CA GLN A 248 6.36 -2.19 19.40
C GLN A 248 5.16 -2.78 18.65
N GLU A 249 4.33 -3.52 19.35
CA GLU A 249 3.16 -4.21 18.80
C GLU A 249 2.03 -3.25 18.39
N TRP A 250 1.04 -3.76 17.63
CA TRP A 250 -0.15 -2.99 17.27
C TRP A 250 -1.02 -2.67 18.49
N ASN A 251 -1.23 -3.64 19.39
CA ASN A 251 -1.99 -3.52 20.61
C ASN A 251 -1.23 -4.18 21.76
N PRO A 252 -1.56 -3.86 23.04
CA PRO A 252 -0.92 -4.49 24.19
C PRO A 252 -1.21 -5.99 24.22
N ALA A 253 -0.16 -6.78 24.41
CA ALA A 253 -0.28 -8.22 24.50
C ALA A 253 -0.96 -8.66 25.81
N THR A 254 -1.96 -9.54 25.71
CA THR A 254 -2.73 -10.05 26.84
C THR A 254 -2.58 -11.56 27.04
N SER A 255 -2.97 -12.05 28.23
CA SER A 255 -3.10 -13.49 28.55
C SER A 255 -4.37 -13.74 29.38
N ALA A 256 -4.82 -15.00 29.37
CA ALA A 256 -5.94 -15.45 30.23
C ALA A 256 -5.49 -16.57 31.16
N THR A 257 -5.81 -16.48 32.46
CA THR A 257 -5.53 -17.53 33.43
C THR A 257 -6.81 -18.27 33.81
N LEU A 258 -6.84 -19.57 33.56
CA LEU A 258 -7.95 -20.45 33.90
C LEU A 258 -7.66 -21.23 35.20
N ALA A 259 -8.46 -21.02 36.23
CA ALA A 259 -8.44 -21.87 37.42
C ALA A 259 -8.86 -23.31 37.08
N PRO A 260 -8.51 -24.32 37.90
CA PRO A 260 -8.94 -25.70 37.70
C PRO A 260 -10.44 -25.85 37.41
N GLY A 261 -10.81 -26.55 36.37
CA GLY A 261 -12.20 -26.81 35.95
C GLY A 261 -12.93 -25.60 35.37
N LYS A 262 -12.30 -24.43 35.25
CA LYS A 262 -12.91 -23.24 34.63
C LYS A 262 -12.71 -23.22 33.11
N SER A 263 -13.66 -22.59 32.44
CA SER A 263 -13.69 -22.47 30.99
C SER A 263 -13.77 -21.01 30.53
N VAL A 264 -13.25 -20.77 29.34
CA VAL A 264 -13.43 -19.54 28.57
C VAL A 264 -13.87 -19.88 27.18
N THR A 265 -14.64 -19.00 26.55
CA THR A 265 -15.09 -19.16 25.13
C THR A 265 -14.71 -17.95 24.30
N TYR A 266 -14.08 -18.20 23.16
CA TYR A 266 -13.75 -17.21 22.15
C TYR A 266 -14.35 -17.64 20.80
N GLY A 267 -14.68 -16.69 19.96
CA GLY A 267 -15.25 -17.01 18.66
C GLY A 267 -15.34 -15.84 17.70
N VAL A 268 -15.72 -16.17 16.48
CA VAL A 268 -15.92 -15.20 15.40
C VAL A 268 -17.25 -15.45 14.70
N ARG A 269 -17.79 -14.40 14.07
CA ARG A 269 -18.99 -14.42 13.22
C ARG A 269 -18.64 -14.03 11.80
N PHE A 270 -19.43 -14.49 10.87
CA PHE A 270 -19.22 -14.32 9.44
C PHE A 270 -20.38 -13.55 8.82
N PHE A 271 -20.08 -12.43 8.16
CA PHE A 271 -21.02 -11.62 7.39
C PHE A 271 -20.58 -11.53 5.95
N VAL A 272 -21.46 -11.12 5.06
CA VAL A 272 -21.16 -10.91 3.64
C VAL A 272 -21.56 -9.50 3.26
N ALA A 273 -20.60 -8.72 2.79
CA ALA A 273 -20.86 -7.45 2.12
C ALA A 273 -21.04 -7.70 0.62
N PRO A 274 -21.94 -6.95 -0.06
CA PRO A 274 -22.18 -7.12 -1.50
C PRO A 274 -20.92 -6.90 -2.35
N ASP A 275 -20.06 -5.97 -1.93
CA ASP A 275 -18.78 -5.62 -2.55
C ASP A 275 -17.89 -4.85 -1.57
N LEU A 276 -16.70 -4.41 -2.01
CA LEU A 276 -15.72 -3.67 -1.22
C LEU A 276 -16.27 -2.34 -0.66
N ARG A 277 -17.12 -1.63 -1.41
CA ARG A 277 -17.67 -0.32 -1.02
C ARG A 277 -18.73 -0.42 0.08
N HIS A 278 -19.31 -1.60 0.27
CA HIS A 278 -20.36 -1.84 1.26
C HIS A 278 -19.87 -2.47 2.57
N ILE A 279 -18.54 -2.62 2.77
CA ILE A 279 -17.96 -3.18 4.00
C ILE A 279 -18.42 -2.40 5.23
N GLU A 280 -18.22 -1.08 5.26
CA GLU A 280 -18.58 -0.23 6.40
C GLU A 280 -20.10 -0.21 6.67
N ALA A 281 -20.91 -0.20 5.60
CA ALA A 281 -22.36 -0.29 5.71
C ALA A 281 -22.80 -1.64 6.30
N THR A 282 -22.18 -2.74 5.89
CA THR A 282 -22.46 -4.08 6.42
C THR A 282 -22.07 -4.18 7.89
N LEU A 283 -20.87 -3.69 8.27
CA LEU A 283 -20.46 -3.63 9.68
C LEU A 283 -21.45 -2.83 10.53
N THR A 284 -21.87 -1.67 10.06
CA THR A 284 -22.88 -0.82 10.72
C THR A 284 -24.21 -1.54 10.87
N ALA A 285 -24.69 -2.22 9.82
CA ALA A 285 -25.96 -2.96 9.85
C ALA A 285 -25.96 -4.11 10.88
N HIS A 286 -24.79 -4.67 11.14
CA HIS A 286 -24.57 -5.70 12.17
C HIS A 286 -24.09 -5.13 13.52
N ASN A 287 -24.30 -3.85 13.74
CA ASN A 287 -23.98 -3.15 14.97
C ASN A 287 -22.51 -3.34 15.38
N ARG A 288 -21.58 -3.14 14.43
CA ARG A 288 -20.12 -3.14 14.68
C ARG A 288 -19.61 -1.69 14.63
N PRO A 289 -18.64 -1.33 15.47
CA PRO A 289 -18.02 -0.01 15.40
C PRO A 289 -17.33 0.22 14.05
N VAL A 290 -17.58 1.39 13.45
CA VAL A 290 -16.93 1.83 12.23
C VAL A 290 -16.25 3.16 12.48
N ALA A 291 -15.03 3.31 11.97
CA ALA A 291 -14.23 4.53 12.03
C ALA A 291 -13.84 5.00 10.62
N VAL A 292 -13.93 6.30 10.39
CA VAL A 292 -13.51 6.96 9.16
C VAL A 292 -12.58 8.10 9.51
N GLY A 293 -11.29 7.99 9.11
CA GLY A 293 -10.30 9.06 9.23
C GLY A 293 -10.22 9.88 7.93
N VAL A 294 -10.08 11.19 8.07
CA VAL A 294 -9.84 12.14 6.98
C VAL A 294 -8.68 13.06 7.40
N PRO A 295 -7.62 13.17 6.60
CA PRO A 295 -7.41 12.60 5.26
C PRO A 295 -7.14 11.09 5.26
N GLY A 296 -6.98 10.47 6.40
CA GLY A 296 -6.67 9.06 6.62
C GLY A 296 -6.12 8.86 8.02
N TYR A 297 -5.14 7.98 8.17
CA TYR A 297 -4.55 7.64 9.47
C TYR A 297 -3.06 7.99 9.56
N ILE A 298 -2.58 8.78 8.59
CA ILE A 298 -1.25 9.40 8.57
C ILE A 298 -1.45 10.89 8.78
N LEU A 299 -0.84 11.46 9.83
CA LEU A 299 -1.09 12.81 10.28
C LEU A 299 0.15 13.70 10.14
N PRO A 300 0.23 14.59 9.13
CA PRO A 300 1.18 15.68 9.13
C PRO A 300 0.94 16.60 10.34
N GLN A 301 2.01 17.06 11.01
CA GLN A 301 1.91 17.83 12.25
C GLN A 301 1.26 19.21 12.10
N ASP A 302 1.22 19.76 10.90
CA ASP A 302 0.60 21.05 10.56
C ASP A 302 -0.83 20.95 10.05
N MET A 303 -1.36 19.72 9.88
CA MET A 303 -2.73 19.47 9.42
C MET A 303 -3.65 19.03 10.54
N ASP A 304 -4.90 19.48 10.48
CA ASP A 304 -5.99 19.00 11.30
C ASP A 304 -6.68 17.83 10.59
N ALA A 305 -6.71 16.68 11.23
CA ALA A 305 -7.42 15.50 10.74
C ALA A 305 -8.77 15.36 11.43
N ARG A 306 -9.73 14.75 10.74
CA ARG A 306 -11.05 14.44 11.27
C ARG A 306 -11.17 12.93 11.50
N LEU A 307 -11.75 12.54 12.63
CA LEU A 307 -12.13 11.16 12.90
C LEU A 307 -13.64 11.10 13.16
N PHE A 308 -14.33 10.26 12.40
CA PHE A 308 -15.76 10.02 12.52
C PHE A 308 -16.01 8.60 13.01
N LEU A 309 -16.71 8.46 14.14
CA LEU A 309 -17.06 7.18 14.74
C LEU A 309 -18.57 6.92 14.58
N ARG A 310 -18.91 5.71 14.14
CA ARG A 310 -20.29 5.25 14.06
C ARG A 310 -20.45 3.96 14.86
N TYR A 311 -21.25 4.03 15.92
CA TYR A 311 -21.68 2.90 16.73
C TYR A 311 -22.97 3.27 17.48
N ASP A 312 -23.78 2.27 17.84
CA ASP A 312 -25.03 2.50 18.57
C ASP A 312 -24.82 2.88 20.04
N LYS A 313 -23.64 2.57 20.60
CA LYS A 313 -23.26 2.95 21.95
C LYS A 313 -22.44 4.24 21.94
N PRO A 314 -22.67 5.14 22.92
CA PRO A 314 -21.88 6.35 23.03
C PRO A 314 -20.42 6.05 23.37
N VAL A 315 -19.51 6.89 22.92
CA VAL A 315 -18.11 6.89 23.32
C VAL A 315 -18.04 7.25 24.81
N ARG A 316 -17.39 6.41 25.61
CA ARG A 316 -17.12 6.62 27.03
C ARG A 316 -15.79 7.35 27.22
N SER A 317 -14.78 6.96 26.44
CA SER A 317 -13.47 7.59 26.47
C SER A 317 -12.74 7.37 25.14
N ILE A 318 -11.92 8.33 24.77
CA ILE A 318 -10.93 8.25 23.70
C ILE A 318 -9.58 8.72 24.25
N VAL A 319 -8.55 7.90 24.12
CA VAL A 319 -7.21 8.22 24.60
C VAL A 319 -6.17 7.84 23.57
N SER A 320 -5.06 8.56 23.53
CA SER A 320 -3.92 8.18 22.71
C SER A 320 -2.87 7.44 23.51
N GLU A 321 -2.18 6.51 22.89
CA GLU A 321 -1.05 5.79 23.46
C GLU A 321 0.12 5.79 22.47
N PRO A 322 1.21 6.51 22.81
CA PRO A 322 1.44 7.29 24.04
C PRO A 322 0.54 8.53 24.16
N ALA A 323 0.26 8.97 25.38
CA ALA A 323 -0.72 10.01 25.69
C ALA A 323 -0.43 11.39 25.06
N ALA A 324 0.84 11.71 24.77
CA ALA A 324 1.24 12.98 24.18
C ALA A 324 1.33 12.97 22.64
N ALA A 325 1.01 11.85 21.99
CA ALA A 325 1.21 11.69 20.55
C ALA A 325 0.31 12.59 19.70
N VAL A 326 -0.91 12.86 20.17
CA VAL A 326 -1.93 13.61 19.43
C VAL A 326 -2.77 14.47 20.39
N GLU A 327 -3.17 15.64 19.91
CA GLU A 327 -4.21 16.45 20.54
C GLU A 327 -5.57 16.02 19.97
N ILE A 328 -6.56 15.83 20.86
CA ILE A 328 -7.89 15.35 20.51
C ILE A 328 -8.92 16.40 20.95
N HIS A 329 -9.69 16.91 20.03
CA HIS A 329 -10.83 17.78 20.29
C HIS A 329 -12.12 17.03 19.98
N ASP A 330 -13.07 17.04 20.92
CA ASP A 330 -14.39 16.42 20.76
C ASP A 330 -15.35 17.42 20.10
N ASP A 331 -15.70 17.19 18.84
CA ASP A 331 -16.62 18.01 18.07
C ASP A 331 -18.09 17.62 18.30
N GLY A 332 -18.31 16.54 19.07
CA GLY A 332 -19.63 16.05 19.42
C GLY A 332 -20.30 15.18 18.36
N LYS A 333 -21.56 14.82 18.67
CA LYS A 333 -22.36 13.98 17.78
C LYS A 333 -23.16 14.83 16.81
N ASN A 334 -22.99 14.58 15.52
CA ASN A 334 -23.71 15.32 14.48
C ASN A 334 -25.14 14.78 14.22
N ALA A 335 -25.90 15.47 13.37
CA ALA A 335 -27.30 15.11 13.04
C ALA A 335 -27.46 13.73 12.39
N HIS A 336 -26.42 13.19 11.75
CA HIS A 336 -26.38 11.88 11.10
C HIS A 336 -25.91 10.74 12.02
N GLY A 337 -25.72 11.06 13.31
CA GLY A 337 -25.37 10.08 14.34
C GLY A 337 -23.88 9.72 14.40
N LEU A 338 -23.00 10.39 13.64
CA LEU A 338 -21.57 10.28 13.72
C LEU A 338 -21.04 11.08 14.91
N HIS A 339 -20.15 10.50 15.72
CA HIS A 339 -19.38 11.26 16.69
C HIS A 339 -18.07 11.69 16.04
N ALA A 340 -17.86 13.00 15.96
CA ALA A 340 -16.74 13.61 15.25
C ALA A 340 -15.66 14.08 16.23
N TYR A 341 -14.42 13.95 15.85
CA TYR A 341 -13.25 14.44 16.56
C TYR A 341 -12.32 15.16 15.57
N THR A 342 -11.67 16.23 16.03
CA THR A 342 -10.53 16.84 15.34
C THR A 342 -9.25 16.38 16.04
N LEU A 343 -8.29 15.93 15.24
CA LEU A 343 -7.01 15.36 15.68
C LEU A 343 -5.86 16.20 15.13
N ARG A 344 -4.84 16.47 15.97
CA ARG A 344 -3.61 17.11 15.52
C ARG A 344 -2.39 16.37 16.06
N GLY A 345 -1.57 15.80 15.16
CA GLY A 345 -0.35 15.07 15.51
C GLY A 345 0.67 15.98 16.21
N LYS A 346 1.29 15.50 17.29
CA LYS A 346 2.25 16.26 18.10
C LYS A 346 3.64 15.65 18.08
N GLN A 347 3.73 14.33 18.09
CA GLN A 347 5.00 13.61 18.15
C GLN A 347 5.11 12.72 16.93
N TRP A 348 6.24 12.78 16.26
CA TRP A 348 6.54 11.87 15.14
C TRP A 348 6.51 10.41 15.58
N GLY A 349 6.01 9.54 14.71
CA GLY A 349 6.01 8.11 14.90
C GLY A 349 4.61 7.51 15.07
N ARG A 350 4.59 6.20 15.36
CA ARG A 350 3.36 5.42 15.50
C ARG A 350 2.71 5.66 16.86
N PHE A 351 1.39 5.76 16.86
CA PHE A 351 0.57 5.74 18.07
C PHE A 351 -0.76 5.04 17.77
N ARG A 352 -1.54 4.76 18.79
CA ARG A 352 -2.91 4.28 18.63
C ARG A 352 -3.89 5.15 19.41
N LEU A 353 -5.09 5.28 18.86
CA LEU A 353 -6.25 5.76 19.61
C LEU A 353 -7.00 4.55 20.15
N VAL A 354 -7.27 4.56 21.45
CA VAL A 354 -8.06 3.55 22.13
C VAL A 354 -9.39 4.18 22.50
N ILE A 355 -10.45 3.73 21.86
CA ILE A 355 -11.83 4.16 22.05
C ILE A 355 -12.54 3.10 22.90
N THR A 356 -13.11 3.50 24.03
CA THR A 356 -13.98 2.64 24.85
C THR A 356 -15.40 3.13 24.76
N TYR A 357 -16.30 2.25 24.36
CA TYR A 357 -17.73 2.53 24.32
C TYR A 357 -18.44 2.21 25.63
N ALA A 358 -19.67 2.70 25.79
CA ALA A 358 -20.41 2.58 27.05
C ALA A 358 -20.76 1.14 27.46
N ASP A 359 -20.82 0.21 26.51
CA ASP A 359 -21.02 -1.22 26.73
C ASP A 359 -19.71 -2.00 27.03
N GLY A 360 -18.57 -1.30 27.05
CA GLY A 360 -17.27 -1.89 27.28
C GLY A 360 -16.53 -2.33 26.01
N THR A 361 -17.13 -2.26 24.83
CA THR A 361 -16.47 -2.52 23.55
C THR A 361 -15.27 -1.61 23.38
N VAL A 362 -14.12 -2.15 23.00
CA VAL A 362 -12.89 -1.43 22.72
C VAL A 362 -12.62 -1.40 21.22
N GLN A 363 -12.28 -0.23 20.69
CA GLN A 363 -11.79 -0.04 19.34
C GLN A 363 -10.42 0.59 19.35
N SER A 364 -9.44 -0.04 18.70
CA SER A 364 -8.10 0.49 18.53
C SER A 364 -7.88 0.91 17.09
N ILE A 365 -7.37 2.14 16.88
CA ILE A 365 -7.05 2.69 15.57
C ILE A 365 -5.58 3.05 15.55
N GLY A 366 -4.82 2.44 14.63
CA GLY A 366 -3.40 2.74 14.46
C GLY A 366 -3.19 4.01 13.61
N TYR A 367 -2.46 4.97 14.15
CA TYR A 367 -2.05 6.21 13.47
C TYR A 367 -0.53 6.31 13.35
N ARG A 368 -0.06 7.09 12.40
CA ARG A 368 1.34 7.55 12.32
C ARG A 368 1.37 9.06 12.11
N THR A 369 2.05 9.78 12.98
CA THR A 369 2.34 11.22 12.79
C THR A 369 3.65 11.38 12.05
N ILE A 370 3.66 12.25 11.06
CA ILE A 370 4.83 12.64 10.29
C ILE A 370 5.10 14.15 10.45
N LYS A 371 6.28 14.60 10.08
CA LYS A 371 6.56 16.04 9.92
C LYS A 371 5.60 16.66 8.89
N PRO A 372 5.46 18.00 8.81
CA PRO A 372 4.85 18.64 7.67
C PRO A 372 5.37 18.04 6.38
N GLU A 373 4.49 17.79 5.40
CA GLU A 373 4.85 17.05 4.19
C GLU A 373 6.04 17.69 3.45
N THR A 374 6.04 19.03 3.36
CA THR A 374 7.14 19.76 2.73
C THR A 374 8.46 19.63 3.48
N GLU A 375 8.42 19.56 4.83
CA GLU A 375 9.61 19.33 5.64
C GLU A 375 10.14 17.90 5.47
N ALA A 376 9.27 16.90 5.50
CA ALA A 376 9.67 15.50 5.28
C ALA A 376 10.33 15.31 3.90
N VAL A 377 9.77 15.90 2.83
CA VAL A 377 10.34 15.86 1.49
C VAL A 377 11.68 16.61 1.39
N ALA A 378 11.81 17.76 2.05
CA ALA A 378 13.08 18.50 2.08
C ALA A 378 14.17 17.72 2.83
N ASP A 379 13.84 17.12 3.98
CA ASP A 379 14.77 16.29 4.74
C ASP A 379 15.24 15.06 3.94
N MET A 380 14.32 14.42 3.21
CA MET A 380 14.65 13.32 2.30
C MET A 380 15.62 13.79 1.21
N GLY A 381 15.34 14.92 0.58
CA GLY A 381 16.27 15.52 -0.41
C GLY A 381 17.66 15.73 0.17
N HIS A 382 17.72 16.35 1.36
CA HIS A 382 18.99 16.55 2.04
C HIS A 382 19.72 15.22 2.30
N PHE A 383 19.04 14.19 2.77
CA PHE A 383 19.64 12.87 3.01
C PHE A 383 20.17 12.24 1.72
N LEU A 384 19.36 12.25 0.64
CA LEU A 384 19.71 11.71 -0.67
C LEU A 384 20.98 12.36 -1.25
N PHE A 385 21.04 13.70 -1.22
CA PHE A 385 22.14 14.46 -1.84
C PHE A 385 23.37 14.64 -0.94
N HIS A 386 23.33 14.22 0.34
CA HIS A 386 24.47 14.26 1.25
C HIS A 386 24.93 12.88 1.67
N GLU A 387 24.08 12.11 2.35
CA GLU A 387 24.46 10.79 2.88
C GLU A 387 24.55 9.72 1.78
N GLN A 388 23.72 9.83 0.75
CA GLN A 388 23.70 8.87 -0.37
C GLN A 388 24.48 9.36 -1.60
N TRP A 389 25.06 10.56 -1.54
CA TRP A 389 25.89 11.08 -2.63
C TRP A 389 27.23 10.32 -2.72
N PHE A 390 27.42 9.60 -3.84
CA PHE A 390 28.60 8.79 -4.12
C PHE A 390 29.45 9.49 -5.19
N ASP A 391 30.64 9.97 -4.79
CA ASP A 391 31.55 10.76 -5.63
C ASP A 391 32.97 10.17 -5.77
N GLN A 392 33.12 8.86 -5.60
CA GLN A 392 34.41 8.18 -5.72
C GLN A 392 34.89 8.17 -7.17
N ALA A 393 35.65 9.17 -7.58
CA ALA A 393 36.10 9.37 -8.98
C ALA A 393 36.89 8.18 -9.57
N ASN A 394 37.44 7.30 -8.77
CA ASN A 394 38.19 6.10 -9.19
C ASN A 394 37.31 4.82 -9.14
N ASP A 395 36.00 4.94 -9.07
CA ASP A 395 35.12 3.78 -9.12
C ASP A 395 35.29 3.02 -10.44
N PRO A 396 35.68 1.74 -10.42
CA PRO A 396 35.98 1.00 -11.65
C PRO A 396 34.69 0.63 -12.43
N PHE A 397 33.53 0.88 -11.86
CA PHE A 397 32.22 0.61 -12.44
C PHE A 397 31.54 1.86 -13.00
N HIS A 398 32.20 3.02 -12.98
CA HIS A 398 31.69 4.29 -13.52
C HIS A 398 30.38 4.76 -12.89
N ARG A 399 30.21 4.53 -11.57
CA ARG A 399 28.99 4.90 -10.83
C ARG A 399 29.04 6.30 -10.19
N ALA A 400 30.16 6.99 -10.26
CA ALA A 400 30.33 8.31 -9.64
C ALA A 400 30.37 9.43 -10.69
N PRO A 401 29.72 10.58 -10.43
CA PRO A 401 28.89 10.87 -9.26
C PRO A 401 27.46 10.31 -9.36
N SER A 402 26.87 9.83 -8.25
CA SER A 402 25.50 9.33 -8.24
C SER A 402 24.88 9.41 -6.83
N ILE A 403 23.56 9.15 -6.76
CA ILE A 403 22.84 8.93 -5.52
C ILE A 403 22.62 7.42 -5.40
N ILE A 404 23.35 6.77 -4.50
CA ILE A 404 23.39 5.31 -4.37
C ILE A 404 22.52 4.83 -3.20
N SER A 405 22.10 3.57 -3.22
CA SER A 405 21.36 2.96 -2.12
C SER A 405 22.12 3.04 -0.78
N TYR A 406 21.38 3.09 0.31
CA TYR A 406 21.91 3.24 1.67
C TYR A 406 21.37 2.14 2.59
N ASP A 407 22.20 1.72 3.54
CA ASP A 407 21.83 0.79 4.61
C ASP A 407 21.88 1.57 5.95
N ASP A 408 20.72 1.92 6.48
CA ASP A 408 20.60 2.70 7.71
C ASP A 408 21.03 1.88 8.95
N GLU A 409 20.82 0.55 8.95
CA GLU A 409 21.29 -0.32 10.03
C GLU A 409 22.83 -0.36 10.10
N ALA A 410 23.49 -0.32 8.95
CA ALA A 410 24.95 -0.26 8.85
C ALA A 410 25.50 1.18 8.85
N GLY A 411 24.64 2.19 8.69
CA GLY A 411 25.01 3.61 8.61
C GLY A 411 25.94 3.92 7.43
N LYS A 412 25.68 3.36 6.25
CA LYS A 412 26.57 3.52 5.09
C LYS A 412 25.89 3.30 3.74
N GLN A 413 26.53 3.83 2.70
CA GLN A 413 26.20 3.58 1.30
C GLN A 413 26.40 2.10 0.94
N VAL A 414 25.53 1.54 0.08
CA VAL A 414 25.60 0.17 -0.45
C VAL A 414 26.43 0.17 -1.72
N THR A 415 27.75 0.12 -1.56
CA THR A 415 28.69 0.11 -2.68
C THR A 415 28.89 -1.27 -3.29
N GLN A 416 28.48 -2.33 -2.58
CA GLN A 416 28.52 -3.73 -3.03
C GLN A 416 27.31 -4.50 -2.50
N ASP A 417 26.69 -5.29 -3.34
CA ASP A 417 25.67 -6.28 -2.98
C ASP A 417 25.77 -7.46 -3.95
N SER A 418 25.49 -8.68 -3.49
CA SER A 418 25.47 -9.88 -4.36
C SER A 418 24.30 -9.84 -5.36
N ARG A 419 23.30 -9.01 -5.13
CA ARG A 419 22.31 -8.58 -6.10
C ARG A 419 22.88 -7.34 -6.81
N VAL A 420 23.65 -7.58 -7.85
CA VAL A 420 24.55 -6.57 -8.45
C VAL A 420 23.81 -5.30 -8.91
N TRP A 421 22.53 -5.38 -9.28
CA TRP A 421 21.74 -4.23 -9.70
C TRP A 421 21.53 -3.20 -8.58
N ILE A 422 21.52 -3.59 -7.31
CA ILE A 422 21.37 -2.66 -6.18
C ILE A 422 22.57 -1.71 -6.13
N ALA A 423 23.78 -2.27 -6.12
CA ALA A 423 25.01 -1.47 -6.16
C ALA A 423 25.29 -0.90 -7.57
N GLY A 424 24.56 -1.35 -8.58
CA GLY A 424 24.76 -1.01 -10.00
C GLY A 424 23.81 0.05 -10.53
N LEU A 425 23.07 0.74 -9.69
CA LEU A 425 22.21 1.88 -10.02
C LEU A 425 21.05 1.54 -10.97
N SER A 426 20.65 0.28 -11.08
CA SER A 426 19.62 -0.15 -12.02
C SER A 426 18.59 -1.06 -11.36
N ASP A 427 17.54 -1.38 -12.13
CA ASP A 427 16.32 -1.98 -11.58
C ASP A 427 15.73 -1.16 -10.41
N GLU A 428 14.61 -1.58 -9.86
CA GLU A 428 13.87 -0.84 -8.83
C GLU A 428 14.74 -0.49 -7.61
N ALA A 429 15.45 -1.46 -7.06
CA ALA A 429 16.23 -1.26 -5.83
C ALA A 429 17.56 -0.53 -6.05
N GLY A 430 18.12 -0.57 -7.25
CA GLY A 430 19.31 0.19 -7.61
C GLY A 430 18.99 1.60 -8.07
N ALA A 431 17.86 1.78 -8.71
CA ALA A 431 17.38 3.09 -9.20
C ALA A 431 16.68 3.90 -8.10
N GLY A 432 16.17 3.25 -7.06
CA GLY A 432 15.27 3.86 -6.09
C GLY A 432 15.74 5.19 -5.51
N SER A 433 17.02 5.30 -5.17
CA SER A 433 17.58 6.53 -4.59
C SER A 433 17.65 7.69 -5.57
N TRP A 434 18.23 7.51 -6.75
CA TRP A 434 18.35 8.60 -7.73
C TRP A 434 17.00 8.94 -8.39
N LEU A 435 16.08 7.99 -8.47
CA LEU A 435 14.70 8.25 -8.91
C LEU A 435 13.95 9.10 -7.88
N ALA A 436 14.04 8.76 -6.60
CA ALA A 436 13.46 9.57 -5.53
C ALA A 436 14.03 10.99 -5.52
N ALA A 437 15.36 11.14 -5.73
CA ALA A 437 16.01 12.43 -5.86
C ALA A 437 15.46 13.23 -7.07
N SER A 438 15.33 12.59 -8.23
CA SER A 438 14.78 13.23 -9.43
C SER A 438 13.34 13.70 -9.22
N MET A 439 12.51 12.88 -8.58
CA MET A 439 11.10 13.21 -8.33
C MET A 439 10.94 14.22 -7.19
N LYS A 440 11.88 14.28 -6.25
CA LYS A 440 11.93 15.36 -5.25
C LYS A 440 12.22 16.69 -5.91
N GLU A 441 13.13 16.74 -6.88
CA GLU A 441 13.43 17.97 -7.62
C GLU A 441 12.27 18.41 -8.55
N TYR A 442 11.45 17.47 -8.97
CA TYR A 442 10.18 17.78 -9.64
C TYR A 442 9.17 18.46 -8.69
N LEU A 443 9.05 17.98 -7.44
CA LEU A 443 8.12 18.51 -6.43
C LEU A 443 8.59 19.82 -5.82
N GLU A 444 9.82 19.85 -5.30
CA GLU A 444 10.39 20.94 -4.53
C GLU A 444 11.85 21.16 -4.97
N PRO A 445 12.08 21.86 -6.07
CA PRO A 445 13.40 22.05 -6.64
C PRO A 445 14.36 22.82 -5.70
N ASN A 446 15.56 22.27 -5.52
CA ASN A 446 16.65 22.90 -4.78
C ASN A 446 17.85 23.16 -5.70
N PRO A 447 18.37 24.39 -5.80
CA PRO A 447 19.43 24.71 -6.77
C PRO A 447 20.72 23.91 -6.63
N GLN A 448 21.11 23.56 -5.39
CA GLN A 448 22.32 22.78 -5.16
C GLN A 448 22.11 21.30 -5.51
N GLU A 449 20.97 20.75 -5.13
CA GLU A 449 20.59 19.38 -5.41
C GLU A 449 20.39 19.15 -6.92
N ILE A 450 19.80 20.11 -7.62
CA ILE A 450 19.69 20.08 -9.09
C ILE A 450 21.08 20.06 -9.75
N THR A 451 22.04 20.86 -9.27
CA THR A 451 23.39 20.83 -9.83
C THR A 451 24.04 19.44 -9.66
N GLN A 452 23.82 18.77 -8.54
CA GLN A 452 24.29 17.40 -8.32
C GLN A 452 23.53 16.41 -9.22
N LEU A 453 22.22 16.57 -9.37
CA LEU A 453 21.41 15.73 -10.25
C LEU A 453 21.85 15.87 -11.74
N GLU A 454 22.12 17.09 -12.21
CA GLU A 454 22.68 17.32 -13.56
C GLU A 454 24.05 16.63 -13.71
N SER A 455 24.90 16.67 -12.66
CA SER A 455 26.19 15.98 -12.68
C SER A 455 26.04 14.45 -12.75
N PHE A 456 25.05 13.88 -12.09
CA PHE A 456 24.71 12.46 -12.19
C PHE A 456 24.23 12.12 -13.62
N VAL A 457 23.32 12.92 -14.16
CA VAL A 457 22.78 12.70 -15.50
C VAL A 457 23.88 12.69 -16.56
N ASP A 458 24.77 13.68 -16.53
CA ASP A 458 25.84 13.82 -17.53
C ASP A 458 27.03 12.89 -17.30
N GLY A 459 27.32 12.59 -16.04
CA GLY A 459 28.50 11.81 -15.66
C GLY A 459 28.29 10.31 -15.57
N VAL A 460 27.06 9.86 -15.36
CA VAL A 460 26.74 8.45 -15.10
C VAL A 460 25.53 7.95 -15.91
N LEU A 461 24.39 8.65 -15.80
CA LEU A 461 23.17 8.18 -16.44
C LEU A 461 23.34 8.09 -17.94
N TRP A 462 23.70 9.21 -18.58
CA TRP A 462 23.95 9.28 -20.03
C TRP A 462 25.40 8.92 -20.37
N GLY A 463 25.59 7.79 -21.01
CA GLY A 463 26.91 7.30 -21.45
C GLY A 463 27.47 6.14 -20.67
N HIS A 464 26.93 5.83 -19.47
CA HIS A 464 27.32 4.65 -18.69
C HIS A 464 26.11 3.77 -18.36
N LEU A 465 25.16 4.22 -17.55
CA LEU A 465 23.97 3.43 -17.24
C LEU A 465 23.06 3.28 -18.48
N GLN A 466 23.02 4.30 -19.30
CA GLN A 466 22.34 4.30 -20.58
C GLN A 466 23.35 4.51 -21.73
N ASN A 467 23.27 3.72 -22.77
CA ASN A 467 24.13 3.85 -23.95
C ASN A 467 23.87 5.17 -24.68
N SER A 468 24.94 5.97 -24.91
CA SER A 468 24.87 7.23 -25.63
C SER A 468 25.14 7.11 -27.13
N ASP A 469 25.67 5.97 -27.60
CA ASP A 469 25.98 5.69 -28.96
C ASP A 469 25.86 4.18 -29.32
N GLY A 470 26.28 3.82 -30.54
CA GLY A 470 26.29 2.44 -31.01
C GLY A 470 24.92 1.90 -31.41
N ASP A 471 24.86 0.58 -31.63
CA ASP A 471 23.65 -0.11 -32.12
C ASP A 471 22.52 -0.16 -31.07
N HIS A 472 22.89 -0.09 -29.78
CA HIS A 472 21.96 -0.11 -28.63
C HIS A 472 21.82 1.27 -27.97
N LYS A 473 21.96 2.36 -28.75
CA LYS A 473 21.79 3.72 -28.22
C LYS A 473 20.43 3.87 -27.55
N TYR A 474 20.42 4.54 -26.39
CA TYR A 474 19.29 4.66 -25.44
C TYR A 474 18.93 3.37 -24.68
N GLY A 475 19.60 2.26 -24.94
CA GLY A 475 19.45 1.03 -24.16
C GLY A 475 19.94 1.23 -22.72
N VAL A 476 19.19 0.73 -21.74
CA VAL A 476 19.50 0.85 -20.30
C VAL A 476 20.07 -0.45 -19.81
N HIS A 477 21.27 -0.42 -19.24
CA HIS A 477 21.97 -1.58 -18.68
C HIS A 477 21.25 -2.13 -17.45
N LYS A 478 21.31 -3.43 -17.24
CA LYS A 478 20.77 -4.08 -16.05
C LYS A 478 21.55 -3.75 -14.78
N SER A 479 22.84 -3.39 -14.90
CA SER A 479 23.67 -2.97 -13.77
C SER A 479 24.98 -2.37 -14.27
N LEU A 480 25.49 -1.34 -13.63
CA LEU A 480 26.88 -0.91 -13.79
C LEU A 480 27.84 -1.76 -12.95
N PHE A 481 27.40 -2.22 -11.80
CA PHE A 481 28.19 -3.09 -10.93
C PHE A 481 28.01 -4.56 -11.35
N PHE A 482 29.12 -5.31 -11.39
CA PHE A 482 29.13 -6.75 -11.73
C PHE A 482 30.15 -7.52 -10.91
N TYR A 483 30.01 -8.84 -10.84
CA TYR A 483 30.96 -9.72 -10.20
C TYR A 483 31.82 -10.44 -11.24
N GLN A 484 32.99 -9.89 -11.53
CA GLN A 484 34.01 -10.51 -12.39
C GLN A 484 35.40 -10.02 -11.99
N PRO A 485 36.02 -10.60 -10.92
CA PRO A 485 37.29 -10.10 -10.35
C PRO A 485 38.42 -9.95 -11.37
N ALA A 486 38.45 -10.79 -12.40
CA ALA A 486 39.50 -10.77 -13.42
C ALA A 486 39.52 -9.47 -14.28
N LEU A 487 38.37 -8.77 -14.38
CA LEU A 487 38.27 -7.53 -15.14
C LEU A 487 38.53 -6.27 -14.31
N VAL A 488 38.45 -6.39 -13.00
CA VAL A 488 38.65 -5.27 -12.05
C VAL A 488 39.69 -5.65 -10.99
N PRO A 489 40.95 -5.93 -11.36
CA PRO A 489 41.95 -6.52 -10.44
C PRO A 489 42.33 -5.61 -9.28
N GLY A 490 42.02 -4.32 -9.36
CA GLY A 490 42.25 -3.36 -8.26
C GLY A 490 41.11 -3.23 -7.27
N PHE A 491 39.95 -3.86 -7.53
CA PHE A 491 38.76 -3.79 -6.69
C PHE A 491 38.67 -5.01 -5.76
N THR A 492 38.36 -4.79 -4.50
CA THR A 492 38.20 -5.86 -3.51
C THR A 492 36.75 -6.14 -3.26
N TYR A 493 36.25 -7.28 -3.74
CA TYR A 493 34.89 -7.73 -3.42
C TYR A 493 34.81 -8.22 -1.98
N ASP A 494 33.74 -7.89 -1.29
CA ASP A 494 33.50 -8.32 0.10
C ASP A 494 33.29 -9.84 0.16
N PRO A 495 34.20 -10.60 0.83
CA PRO A 495 34.11 -12.05 0.90
C PRO A 495 32.92 -12.55 1.75
N LYS A 496 32.21 -11.65 2.46
CA LYS A 496 31.02 -12.01 3.23
C LYS A 496 29.78 -12.11 2.38
N LEU A 497 29.78 -11.54 1.16
CA LEU A 497 28.67 -11.61 0.22
C LEU A 497 28.68 -12.91 -0.55
N ASN A 498 27.50 -13.41 -0.91
CA ASN A 498 27.36 -14.65 -1.67
C ASN A 498 27.51 -14.40 -3.18
N TRP A 499 28.73 -14.36 -3.68
CA TRP A 499 29.02 -14.18 -5.09
C TRP A 499 28.71 -15.39 -5.99
N THR A 500 28.21 -16.51 -5.40
CA THR A 500 27.73 -17.67 -6.16
C THR A 500 26.21 -17.61 -6.43
N SER A 501 25.54 -16.56 -5.97
CA SER A 501 24.13 -16.32 -6.24
C SER A 501 23.90 -16.12 -7.75
N TRP A 502 22.72 -16.51 -8.23
CA TRP A 502 22.28 -16.21 -9.60
C TRP A 502 22.18 -14.70 -9.86
N THR A 503 22.10 -13.90 -8.81
CA THR A 503 22.01 -12.44 -8.83
C THR A 503 23.36 -11.74 -9.03
N SER A 504 24.47 -12.48 -8.89
CA SER A 504 25.84 -11.97 -9.01
C SER A 504 26.30 -12.06 -10.46
N TRP A 505 25.69 -11.24 -11.32
CA TRP A 505 25.97 -11.24 -12.75
C TRP A 505 27.42 -10.83 -13.05
N ASN A 506 28.00 -11.42 -14.12
CA ASN A 506 29.23 -10.94 -14.74
C ASN A 506 28.95 -9.70 -15.60
N GLU A 507 30.00 -9.06 -16.12
CA GLU A 507 29.91 -7.88 -16.98
C GLU A 507 28.88 -8.06 -18.11
N LYS A 508 28.96 -9.13 -18.88
CA LYS A 508 28.05 -9.40 -19.99
C LYS A 508 26.56 -9.45 -19.55
N GLY A 509 26.29 -10.01 -18.36
CA GLY A 509 24.95 -10.09 -17.81
C GLY A 509 24.47 -8.74 -17.27
N ALA A 510 25.39 -7.93 -16.76
CA ALA A 510 25.13 -6.58 -16.28
C ALA A 510 24.86 -5.59 -17.43
N ASP A 511 25.59 -5.73 -18.55
CA ASP A 511 25.49 -4.88 -19.73
C ASP A 511 24.26 -5.19 -20.61
N ASP A 512 23.50 -6.24 -20.31
CA ASP A 512 22.28 -6.58 -21.03
C ASP A 512 21.24 -5.45 -20.91
N VAL A 513 20.67 -5.03 -22.05
CA VAL A 513 19.65 -3.95 -22.14
C VAL A 513 18.23 -4.48 -22.31
N GLY A 514 18.05 -5.79 -22.23
CA GLY A 514 16.76 -6.47 -22.50
C GLY A 514 15.76 -6.51 -21.31
N ARG A 515 15.97 -5.71 -20.27
CA ARG A 515 15.04 -5.63 -19.12
C ARG A 515 14.25 -4.32 -19.15
N SER A 516 12.98 -4.39 -19.57
CA SER A 516 12.14 -3.20 -19.74
C SER A 516 11.91 -2.42 -18.44
N TYR A 517 11.88 -3.08 -17.29
CA TYR A 517 11.63 -2.44 -15.99
C TYR A 517 12.67 -1.39 -15.58
N ASN A 518 13.86 -1.38 -16.21
CA ASN A 518 14.89 -0.37 -15.94
C ASN A 518 14.62 0.97 -16.63
N TYR A 519 13.85 0.95 -17.73
CA TYR A 519 13.66 2.13 -18.60
C TYR A 519 12.74 3.21 -18.01
N PRO A 520 11.61 2.88 -17.35
CA PRO A 520 10.73 3.90 -16.76
C PRO A 520 11.45 4.81 -15.79
N HIS A 521 12.36 4.29 -14.98
CA HIS A 521 13.16 5.08 -14.04
C HIS A 521 13.98 6.17 -14.76
N VAL A 522 14.63 5.80 -15.84
CA VAL A 522 15.42 6.73 -16.67
C VAL A 522 14.52 7.75 -17.37
N VAL A 523 13.37 7.31 -17.88
CA VAL A 523 12.38 8.21 -18.48
C VAL A 523 11.86 9.20 -17.45
N ALA A 524 11.56 8.76 -16.24
CA ALA A 524 11.08 9.63 -15.15
C ALA A 524 12.13 10.66 -14.73
N ALA A 525 13.41 10.29 -14.66
CA ALA A 525 14.49 11.22 -14.37
C ALA A 525 14.63 12.32 -15.44
N TYR A 526 14.63 11.95 -16.73
CA TYR A 526 14.66 12.94 -17.80
C TYR A 526 13.39 13.78 -17.86
N TRP A 527 12.22 13.18 -17.63
CA TRP A 527 10.95 13.89 -17.62
C TRP A 527 10.87 14.91 -16.46
N SER A 528 11.36 14.56 -15.29
CA SER A 528 11.40 15.48 -14.14
C SER A 528 12.27 16.70 -14.44
N LEU A 529 13.45 16.51 -15.03
CA LEU A 529 14.34 17.61 -15.44
C LEU A 529 13.78 18.42 -16.61
N TYR A 530 13.09 17.77 -17.57
CA TYR A 530 12.32 18.49 -18.60
C TYR A 530 11.33 19.46 -17.95
N HIS A 531 10.52 18.95 -17.03
CA HIS A 531 9.48 19.73 -16.37
C HIS A 531 10.09 20.90 -15.57
N THR A 532 11.15 20.64 -14.80
CA THR A 532 11.84 21.68 -14.04
C THR A 532 12.48 22.72 -14.94
N THR A 533 13.15 22.31 -16.03
CA THR A 533 13.81 23.22 -16.98
C THR A 533 12.80 24.08 -17.73
N ARG A 534 11.68 23.50 -18.12
CA ARG A 534 10.63 24.19 -18.89
C ARG A 534 9.90 25.26 -18.09
N ASN A 535 9.78 25.04 -16.79
CA ASN A 535 8.93 25.83 -15.89
C ASN A 535 9.68 26.74 -14.92
N THR A 536 11.04 26.70 -14.93
CA THR A 536 11.89 27.60 -14.12
C THR A 536 12.85 28.39 -14.99
N GLN A 537 13.41 29.50 -14.44
CA GLN A 537 14.36 30.34 -15.15
C GLN A 537 15.78 30.13 -14.60
N GLY A 538 16.63 29.43 -15.37
CA GLY A 538 18.06 29.29 -15.05
C GLY A 538 18.36 28.44 -13.82
N LEU A 539 17.46 27.56 -13.43
CA LEU A 539 17.67 26.61 -12.34
C LEU A 539 18.42 25.38 -12.85
N VAL A 540 17.99 24.81 -13.98
CA VAL A 540 18.68 23.75 -14.71
C VAL A 540 19.49 24.40 -15.81
N THR A 541 20.78 24.03 -15.96
CA THR A 541 21.74 24.80 -16.77
C THR A 541 22.51 24.00 -17.80
N ASN A 542 22.64 22.67 -17.65
CA ASN A 542 23.50 21.86 -18.51
C ASN A 542 22.86 21.60 -19.88
N HIS A 543 21.56 21.36 -19.91
CA HIS A 543 20.81 21.13 -21.13
C HIS A 543 19.52 21.93 -21.14
N ASP A 544 18.99 22.20 -22.34
CA ASP A 544 17.66 22.80 -22.48
C ASP A 544 16.53 21.75 -22.29
N TRP A 545 15.31 22.22 -22.12
CA TRP A 545 14.16 21.35 -21.92
C TRP A 545 13.90 20.41 -23.12
N GLN A 546 14.26 20.84 -24.34
CA GLN A 546 14.09 20.04 -25.54
C GLN A 546 15.00 18.81 -25.50
N TRP A 547 16.21 18.95 -25.00
CA TRP A 547 17.12 17.84 -24.83
C TRP A 547 16.55 16.79 -23.85
N TYR A 548 16.09 17.21 -22.68
CA TYR A 548 15.53 16.29 -21.67
C TYR A 548 14.27 15.59 -22.17
N LEU A 549 13.35 16.32 -22.82
CA LEU A 549 12.14 15.76 -23.39
C LEU A 549 12.47 14.73 -24.49
N ASN A 550 13.51 15.02 -25.30
CA ASN A 550 13.96 14.08 -26.33
C ASN A 550 14.60 12.81 -25.72
N GLN A 551 15.39 12.95 -24.66
CA GLN A 551 15.97 11.79 -23.98
C GLN A 551 14.87 10.87 -23.42
N ALA A 552 13.87 11.43 -22.77
CA ALA A 552 12.71 10.67 -22.29
C ALA A 552 11.98 9.94 -23.42
N TYR A 553 11.75 10.63 -24.54
CA TYR A 553 11.09 10.07 -25.72
C TYR A 553 11.88 8.91 -26.34
N GLU A 554 13.17 9.10 -26.64
CA GLU A 554 14.00 8.09 -27.29
C GLU A 554 14.24 6.88 -26.36
N THR A 555 14.36 7.09 -25.04
CA THR A 555 14.47 6.03 -24.06
C THR A 555 13.20 5.17 -24.03
N THR A 556 12.03 5.80 -24.13
CA THR A 556 10.74 5.07 -24.20
C THR A 556 10.64 4.20 -25.44
N LEU A 557 11.10 4.70 -26.60
CA LEU A 557 11.13 3.91 -27.82
C LEU A 557 12.15 2.77 -27.73
N ALA A 558 13.33 3.05 -27.16
CA ALA A 558 14.36 2.03 -26.93
C ALA A 558 13.87 0.89 -26.03
N MET A 559 13.11 1.18 -24.99
CA MET A 559 12.47 0.16 -24.16
C MET A 559 11.69 -0.85 -24.99
N CYS A 560 10.88 -0.37 -25.91
CA CYS A 560 10.04 -1.22 -26.75
C CYS A 560 10.83 -2.02 -27.79
N SER A 561 11.96 -1.51 -28.28
CA SER A 561 12.80 -2.19 -29.27
C SER A 561 13.85 -3.12 -28.66
N GLU A 562 14.47 -2.73 -27.55
CA GLU A 562 15.57 -3.47 -26.90
C GLU A 562 15.07 -4.53 -25.94
N ALA A 563 13.92 -4.30 -25.26
CA ALA A 563 13.36 -5.17 -24.24
C ALA A 563 11.95 -5.70 -24.55
N PRO A 564 11.67 -6.22 -25.77
CA PRO A 564 10.32 -6.54 -26.23
C PRO A 564 9.64 -7.65 -25.44
N TYR A 565 10.38 -8.50 -24.74
CA TYR A 565 9.79 -9.60 -23.97
C TYR A 565 8.97 -9.09 -22.79
N TYR A 566 9.49 -8.13 -22.02
CA TYR A 566 8.82 -7.64 -20.81
C TYR A 566 7.88 -6.45 -21.08
N THR A 567 7.99 -5.75 -22.20
CA THR A 567 7.13 -4.61 -22.54
C THR A 567 5.67 -4.98 -22.77
N ARG A 568 5.34 -6.27 -22.87
CA ARG A 568 3.96 -6.76 -22.90
C ARG A 568 3.23 -6.60 -21.56
N PHE A 569 3.96 -6.44 -20.47
CA PHE A 569 3.41 -6.16 -19.15
C PHE A 569 3.33 -4.66 -18.89
N GLY A 570 2.44 -4.23 -18.02
CA GLY A 570 2.50 -2.90 -17.45
C GLY A 570 3.84 -2.68 -16.75
N GLN A 571 4.41 -1.50 -16.92
CA GLN A 571 5.68 -1.16 -16.31
C GLN A 571 5.43 -0.36 -15.04
N MET A 572 6.22 -0.62 -14.00
CA MET A 572 6.29 0.23 -12.82
C MET A 572 6.61 1.67 -13.26
N GLU A 573 5.87 2.66 -12.74
CA GLU A 573 5.97 4.08 -13.14
C GLU A 573 5.56 4.36 -14.60
N GLY A 574 4.94 3.40 -15.27
CA GLY A 574 4.59 3.54 -16.68
C GLY A 574 3.61 4.69 -16.98
N THR A 575 2.97 5.24 -15.95
CA THR A 575 2.23 6.51 -16.04
C THR A 575 3.07 7.65 -16.63
N VAL A 576 4.40 7.63 -16.44
CA VAL A 576 5.29 8.64 -17.03
C VAL A 576 5.17 8.71 -18.55
N PHE A 577 4.90 7.60 -19.23
CA PHE A 577 4.78 7.58 -20.70
C PHE A 577 3.53 8.33 -21.19
N VAL A 578 2.43 8.27 -20.43
CA VAL A 578 1.21 9.06 -20.76
C VAL A 578 1.46 10.54 -20.51
N ARG A 579 2.17 10.87 -19.42
CA ARG A 579 2.58 12.24 -19.12
C ARG A 579 3.48 12.81 -20.22
N LEU A 580 4.51 12.05 -20.60
CA LEU A 580 5.43 12.38 -21.68
C LEU A 580 4.69 12.66 -22.99
N LEU A 581 3.75 11.80 -23.37
CA LEU A 581 2.94 11.98 -24.58
C LEU A 581 2.12 13.28 -24.53
N SER A 582 1.51 13.56 -23.38
CA SER A 582 0.74 14.80 -23.18
C SER A 582 1.61 16.04 -23.34
N ASP A 583 2.80 16.04 -22.75
CA ASP A 583 3.74 17.15 -22.81
C ASP A 583 4.28 17.35 -24.24
N MET A 584 4.63 16.27 -24.93
CA MET A 584 5.06 16.35 -26.33
C MET A 584 3.98 16.96 -27.24
N LYS A 585 2.71 16.63 -27.01
CA LYS A 585 1.57 17.24 -27.72
C LYS A 585 1.44 18.73 -27.40
N ALA A 586 1.57 19.09 -26.14
CA ALA A 586 1.51 20.48 -25.68
C ALA A 586 2.67 21.34 -26.25
N GLU A 587 3.87 20.78 -26.37
CA GLU A 587 5.04 21.42 -26.97
C GLU A 587 5.06 21.36 -28.52
N GLY A 588 4.02 20.80 -29.16
CA GLY A 588 3.88 20.75 -30.61
C GLY A 588 4.77 19.74 -31.32
N TRP A 589 5.27 18.72 -30.61
CA TRP A 589 6.11 17.65 -31.20
C TRP A 589 5.24 16.57 -31.84
N THR A 590 4.37 16.96 -32.77
CA THR A 590 3.30 16.13 -33.34
C THR A 590 3.80 14.79 -33.87
N ASP A 591 4.80 14.81 -34.77
CA ASP A 591 5.31 13.59 -35.45
C ASP A 591 5.88 12.58 -34.43
N LYS A 592 6.58 13.07 -33.42
CA LYS A 592 7.14 12.23 -32.36
C LYS A 592 6.05 11.71 -31.42
N ALA A 593 5.08 12.56 -31.09
CA ALA A 593 3.93 12.19 -30.27
C ALA A 593 3.09 11.10 -30.97
N ASP A 594 2.81 11.24 -32.25
CA ASP A 594 2.08 10.23 -33.04
C ASP A 594 2.83 8.89 -33.09
N LYS A 595 4.17 8.91 -33.18
CA LYS A 595 4.98 7.70 -33.15
C LYS A 595 4.93 7.03 -31.80
N LEU A 596 5.09 7.79 -30.70
CA LEU A 596 5.00 7.29 -29.34
C LEU A 596 3.61 6.69 -29.06
N GLU A 597 2.55 7.41 -29.41
CA GLU A 597 1.18 6.94 -29.27
C GLU A 597 0.94 5.63 -30.03
N GLY A 598 1.47 5.49 -31.26
CA GLY A 598 1.37 4.27 -32.05
C GLY A 598 2.05 3.07 -31.41
N VAL A 599 3.21 3.26 -30.79
CA VAL A 599 3.93 2.21 -30.06
C VAL A 599 3.13 1.78 -28.82
N MET A 600 2.61 2.75 -28.05
CA MET A 600 1.82 2.48 -26.84
C MET A 600 0.48 1.83 -27.16
N ARG A 601 -0.15 2.19 -28.27
CA ARG A 601 -1.35 1.52 -28.77
C ARG A 601 -1.10 0.03 -29.04
N THR A 602 0.06 -0.31 -29.59
CA THR A 602 0.42 -1.72 -29.81
C THR A 602 0.50 -2.50 -28.51
N ARG A 603 0.97 -1.90 -27.43
CA ARG A 603 0.98 -2.50 -26.07
C ARG A 603 -0.43 -2.62 -25.51
N ALA A 604 -1.23 -1.56 -25.59
CA ALA A 604 -2.62 -1.57 -25.12
C ALA A 604 -3.50 -2.59 -25.86
N ASP A 605 -3.25 -2.82 -27.15
CA ASP A 605 -3.97 -3.84 -27.93
C ASP A 605 -3.72 -5.27 -27.43
N ILE A 606 -2.57 -5.55 -26.81
CA ILE A 606 -2.32 -6.81 -26.12
C ILE A 606 -3.25 -6.91 -24.89
N TRP A 607 -3.27 -5.91 -24.04
CA TRP A 607 -4.08 -5.88 -22.81
C TRP A 607 -5.58 -5.98 -23.10
N LYS A 608 -6.02 -5.41 -24.20
CA LYS A 608 -7.41 -5.50 -24.66
C LYS A 608 -7.87 -6.94 -24.88
N THR A 609 -6.99 -7.85 -25.25
CA THR A 609 -7.29 -9.26 -25.52
C THR A 609 -7.30 -10.12 -24.25
N GLU A 610 -6.77 -9.64 -23.14
CA GLU A 610 -6.66 -10.36 -21.89
C GLU A 610 -7.88 -10.14 -21.01
N ALA A 611 -8.30 -11.16 -20.27
CA ALA A 611 -9.42 -11.03 -19.33
C ALA A 611 -9.04 -10.13 -18.15
N TYR A 612 -7.81 -10.28 -17.69
CA TYR A 612 -7.17 -9.50 -16.62
C TYR A 612 -5.84 -8.95 -17.15
N PRO A 613 -5.82 -7.71 -17.67
CA PRO A 613 -4.70 -7.18 -18.44
C PRO A 613 -3.55 -6.63 -17.57
N PHE A 614 -3.42 -7.07 -16.37
CA PHE A 614 -2.39 -6.65 -15.43
C PHE A 614 -1.56 -7.86 -14.99
N GLY A 615 -0.42 -7.57 -14.49
CA GLY A 615 0.56 -8.52 -14.08
C GLY A 615 1.92 -8.01 -14.49
N SER A 616 2.92 -8.61 -13.94
CA SER A 616 4.31 -8.41 -14.30
C SER A 616 4.90 -9.78 -14.59
N GLU A 617 6.19 -9.95 -14.44
CA GLU A 617 6.78 -11.27 -14.35
C GLU A 617 6.23 -12.08 -13.14
N MET A 618 5.58 -11.37 -12.20
CA MET A 618 4.91 -11.90 -11.02
C MET A 618 3.40 -11.61 -11.11
N PRO A 619 2.55 -12.60 -11.34
CA PRO A 619 1.13 -12.38 -11.64
C PRO A 619 0.30 -11.80 -10.49
N TRP A 620 0.84 -11.74 -9.30
CA TRP A 620 0.21 -11.20 -8.08
C TRP A 620 0.89 -9.91 -7.60
N ASP A 621 1.85 -9.40 -8.33
CA ASP A 621 2.56 -8.17 -8.04
C ASP A 621 1.66 -6.95 -8.31
N SER A 622 1.71 -5.94 -7.45
CA SER A 622 0.99 -4.68 -7.62
C SER A 622 1.72 -3.70 -8.55
N THR A 623 2.60 -4.20 -9.40
CA THR A 623 3.43 -3.43 -10.32
C THR A 623 2.76 -3.26 -11.68
N GLY A 624 2.77 -2.05 -12.22
CA GLY A 624 2.38 -1.76 -13.61
C GLY A 624 0.87 -1.68 -13.86
N GLN A 625 0.02 -1.87 -12.84
CA GLN A 625 -1.42 -1.70 -12.99
C GLN A 625 -1.79 -0.26 -13.32
N GLU A 626 -1.07 0.71 -12.79
CA GLU A 626 -1.31 2.12 -13.09
C GLU A 626 -1.09 2.43 -14.57
N GLU A 627 -0.05 1.88 -15.21
CA GLU A 627 0.19 2.06 -16.65
C GLU A 627 -0.91 1.41 -17.49
N VAL A 628 -1.33 0.19 -17.13
CA VAL A 628 -2.41 -0.51 -17.83
C VAL A 628 -3.71 0.30 -17.74
N TYR A 629 -4.05 0.82 -16.56
CA TYR A 629 -5.21 1.67 -16.37
C TYR A 629 -5.12 2.93 -17.23
N ASP A 630 -4.01 3.65 -17.19
CA ASP A 630 -3.82 4.92 -17.89
C ASP A 630 -3.97 4.75 -19.42
N TRP A 631 -3.30 3.77 -20.01
CA TRP A 631 -3.38 3.56 -21.46
C TRP A 631 -4.74 2.99 -21.89
N THR A 632 -5.39 2.14 -21.10
CA THR A 632 -6.72 1.64 -21.43
C THR A 632 -7.77 2.75 -21.37
N ARG A 633 -7.69 3.67 -20.39
CA ARG A 633 -8.50 4.88 -20.36
C ARG A 633 -8.18 5.81 -21.54
N TYR A 634 -6.91 6.06 -21.80
CA TYR A 634 -6.47 6.93 -22.89
C TYR A 634 -6.99 6.46 -24.26
N PHE A 635 -7.01 5.16 -24.51
CA PHE A 635 -7.50 4.58 -25.76
C PHE A 635 -8.99 4.21 -25.73
N HIS A 636 -9.73 4.65 -24.74
CA HIS A 636 -11.17 4.40 -24.56
C HIS A 636 -11.55 2.91 -24.48
N ASP A 637 -10.68 2.09 -23.90
CA ASP A 637 -11.00 0.71 -23.53
C ASP A 637 -11.43 0.66 -22.05
N ASP A 638 -12.53 1.36 -21.75
CA ASP A 638 -13.02 1.59 -20.39
C ASP A 638 -13.28 0.29 -19.63
N GLN A 639 -13.74 -0.75 -20.33
CA GLN A 639 -13.95 -2.05 -19.69
C GLN A 639 -12.66 -2.62 -19.06
N LYS A 640 -11.52 -2.46 -19.74
CA LYS A 640 -10.23 -2.96 -19.22
C LYS A 640 -9.67 -2.06 -18.12
N ALA A 641 -9.89 -0.76 -18.24
CA ALA A 641 -9.60 0.17 -17.16
C ALA A 641 -10.38 -0.17 -15.89
N ASP A 642 -11.69 -0.45 -16.01
CA ASP A 642 -12.53 -0.86 -14.86
C ASP A 642 -12.08 -2.19 -14.25
N VAL A 643 -11.71 -3.18 -15.08
CA VAL A 643 -11.16 -4.46 -14.60
C VAL A 643 -9.88 -4.23 -13.80
N THR A 644 -9.00 -3.35 -14.28
CA THR A 644 -7.74 -3.00 -13.62
C THR A 644 -7.99 -2.24 -12.32
N LEU A 645 -8.88 -1.24 -12.35
CA LEU A 645 -9.26 -0.46 -11.18
C LEU A 645 -9.85 -1.34 -10.06
N ASN A 646 -10.73 -2.27 -10.41
CA ASN A 646 -11.30 -3.21 -9.45
C ASN A 646 -10.23 -4.10 -8.80
N ALA A 647 -9.25 -4.57 -9.57
CA ALA A 647 -8.13 -5.34 -9.02
C ALA A 647 -7.27 -4.48 -8.07
N ILE A 648 -7.01 -3.22 -8.42
CA ILE A 648 -6.31 -2.27 -7.53
C ILE A 648 -7.08 -2.10 -6.21
N LEU A 649 -8.41 -1.93 -6.25
CA LEU A 649 -9.23 -1.82 -5.05
C LEU A 649 -9.18 -3.08 -4.16
N ALA A 650 -8.91 -4.26 -4.74
CA ALA A 650 -8.70 -5.47 -3.95
C ALA A 650 -7.34 -5.48 -3.22
N TYR A 651 -6.32 -4.78 -3.77
CA TYR A 651 -5.01 -4.61 -3.09
C TYR A 651 -5.08 -3.55 -1.97
N ASP A 652 -5.93 -2.54 -2.11
CA ASP A 652 -5.90 -1.30 -1.33
C ASP A 652 -7.14 -1.19 -0.42
N PRO A 653 -7.12 -1.75 0.81
CA PRO A 653 -8.26 -1.68 1.71
C PRO A 653 -8.42 -0.30 2.36
N THR A 654 -9.63 -0.01 2.85
CA THR A 654 -9.95 1.17 3.68
C THR A 654 -9.89 0.88 5.18
N ILE A 655 -9.07 -0.05 5.61
CA ILE A 655 -8.95 -0.45 7.02
C ILE A 655 -8.51 0.73 7.89
N PRO A 656 -9.11 0.95 9.08
CA PRO A 656 -8.76 2.05 9.99
C PRO A 656 -7.38 1.87 10.65
N SER A 657 -6.33 1.95 9.84
CA SER A 657 -4.94 1.86 10.28
C SER A 657 -4.03 2.53 9.25
N TRP A 658 -3.04 3.28 9.73
CA TRP A 658 -2.04 3.91 8.86
C TRP A 658 -1.35 2.91 7.93
N GLY A 659 -1.13 1.66 8.41
CA GLY A 659 -0.42 0.65 7.67
C GLY A 659 -1.25 -0.11 6.63
N TYR A 660 -2.59 0.04 6.65
CA TYR A 660 -3.47 -0.73 5.76
C TYR A 660 -4.37 0.14 4.88
N ASN A 661 -4.62 1.39 5.27
CA ASN A 661 -5.44 2.29 4.46
C ASN A 661 -4.70 2.71 3.19
N GLY A 662 -5.20 2.28 2.04
CA GLY A 662 -4.58 2.58 0.75
C GLY A 662 -3.23 1.87 0.51
N SER A 663 -2.89 0.85 1.29
CA SER A 663 -1.63 0.12 1.14
C SER A 663 -1.78 -1.11 0.26
N ALA A 664 -1.15 -1.07 -0.91
CA ALA A 664 -0.91 -2.24 -1.74
C ALA A 664 0.29 -3.02 -1.18
N ARG A 665 0.04 -4.22 -0.70
CA ARG A 665 1.04 -5.02 0.00
C ARG A 665 1.96 -5.77 -0.96
N ARG A 666 3.22 -5.96 -0.52
CA ARG A 666 4.19 -6.81 -1.19
C ARG A 666 4.57 -8.00 -0.31
N TYR A 667 4.69 -9.17 -0.89
CA TYR A 667 4.81 -10.42 -0.11
C TYR A 667 6.04 -11.24 -0.40
N TRP A 668 6.68 -11.05 -1.53
CA TRP A 668 7.76 -11.93 -1.96
C TRP A 668 9.15 -11.33 -1.76
N ASP A 669 9.23 -10.01 -1.67
CA ASP A 669 10.46 -9.33 -1.31
C ASP A 669 10.63 -9.28 0.20
N PHE A 670 11.83 -9.43 0.64
CA PHE A 670 12.22 -9.25 2.02
C PHE A 670 13.29 -8.21 2.06
N ILE A 671 13.70 -7.88 3.27
CA ILE A 671 14.76 -6.92 3.52
C ILE A 671 15.89 -7.11 2.53
N TYR A 672 16.23 -6.08 1.79
CA TYR A 672 17.20 -6.11 0.73
C TYR A 672 18.61 -6.29 1.24
N GLY A 673 18.87 -5.96 2.50
CA GLY A 673 20.20 -6.03 2.96
C GLY A 673 20.37 -6.07 4.45
N GLY A 674 21.59 -5.73 4.87
CA GLY A 674 21.95 -5.67 6.26
C GLY A 674 21.91 -7.01 6.98
N LYS A 675 22.02 -6.93 8.29
CA LYS A 675 21.96 -8.11 9.18
C LYS A 675 20.54 -8.61 9.37
N ALA A 676 19.57 -7.82 9.00
CA ALA A 676 18.15 -8.10 9.19
C ALA A 676 17.48 -8.80 8.01
N SER A 677 18.24 -9.20 6.97
CA SER A 677 17.72 -9.95 5.83
C SER A 677 16.94 -11.18 6.26
N TYR A 678 15.72 -11.33 5.74
CA TYR A 678 14.87 -12.48 6.01
C TYR A 678 14.95 -13.49 4.88
N SER A 679 14.87 -14.77 5.24
CA SER A 679 14.75 -15.85 4.27
C SER A 679 13.31 -16.35 4.12
N ARG A 680 12.35 -15.58 4.54
CA ARG A 680 10.92 -15.90 4.47
C ARG A 680 10.17 -14.81 3.70
N ILE A 681 8.99 -15.13 3.16
CA ILE A 681 8.08 -14.15 2.58
C ILE A 681 7.60 -13.22 3.70
N GLU A 682 7.64 -11.93 3.44
CA GLU A 682 7.31 -10.87 4.37
C GLU A 682 6.14 -10.04 3.86
N ARG A 683 5.19 -9.69 4.73
CA ARG A 683 4.17 -8.69 4.41
C ARG A 683 4.78 -7.31 4.58
N GLN A 684 5.00 -6.63 3.49
CA GLN A 684 5.49 -5.27 3.42
C GLN A 684 4.33 -4.31 3.18
N LEU A 685 4.31 -3.21 3.93
CA LEU A 685 3.34 -2.12 3.80
C LEU A 685 4.02 -0.89 3.22
N HIS A 686 3.25 -0.08 2.49
CA HIS A 686 3.73 1.13 1.83
C HIS A 686 4.95 0.91 0.92
N HIS A 687 5.11 -0.29 0.41
CA HIS A 687 5.99 -0.58 -0.70
C HIS A 687 5.54 0.19 -1.95
N TYR A 688 6.29 0.21 -3.03
CA TYR A 688 5.98 1.01 -4.22
C TYR A 688 4.51 0.97 -4.69
N GLY A 689 3.80 -0.10 -4.45
CA GLY A 689 2.40 -0.25 -4.84
C GLY A 689 1.44 0.75 -4.19
N SER A 690 1.73 1.25 -3.00
CA SER A 690 0.87 2.24 -2.35
C SER A 690 0.81 3.55 -3.15
N GLY A 691 1.96 4.13 -3.49
CA GLY A 691 2.02 5.37 -4.27
C GLY A 691 1.56 5.19 -5.71
N LEU A 692 1.98 4.10 -6.37
CA LEU A 692 1.67 3.86 -7.78
C LEU A 692 0.17 3.59 -8.00
N ASN A 693 -0.44 2.69 -7.21
CA ASN A 693 -1.86 2.36 -7.37
C ASN A 693 -2.80 3.50 -6.94
N ALA A 694 -2.33 4.47 -6.16
CA ALA A 694 -3.07 5.69 -5.87
C ALA A 694 -3.33 6.55 -7.13
N ILE A 695 -2.50 6.44 -8.16
CA ILE A 695 -2.62 7.21 -9.40
C ILE A 695 -3.95 6.95 -10.10
N PRO A 696 -4.32 5.70 -10.43
CA PRO A 696 -5.62 5.38 -11.02
C PRO A 696 -6.80 5.78 -10.12
N LEU A 697 -6.67 5.56 -8.81
CA LEU A 697 -7.75 5.82 -7.86
C LEU A 697 -8.13 7.31 -7.80
N LEU A 698 -7.14 8.20 -7.73
CA LEU A 698 -7.39 9.63 -7.72
C LEU A 698 -7.72 10.19 -9.11
N ALA A 699 -7.21 9.57 -10.19
CA ALA A 699 -7.65 9.89 -11.54
C ALA A 699 -9.14 9.58 -11.72
N GLU A 700 -9.59 8.40 -11.26
CA GLU A 700 -10.99 7.99 -11.31
C GLU A 700 -11.87 8.88 -10.41
N TYR A 701 -11.38 9.23 -9.20
CA TYR A 701 -12.09 10.16 -8.33
C TYR A 701 -12.34 11.53 -9.00
N ARG A 702 -11.36 12.06 -9.72
CA ARG A 702 -11.55 13.34 -10.44
C ARG A 702 -12.61 13.23 -11.54
N MET A 703 -12.85 12.05 -12.09
CA MET A 703 -13.96 11.81 -13.05
C MET A 703 -15.30 11.57 -12.32
N HIS A 704 -15.26 11.01 -11.11
CA HIS A 704 -16.42 10.68 -10.29
C HIS A 704 -16.31 11.32 -8.90
N PRO A 705 -16.43 12.68 -8.79
CA PRO A 705 -16.09 13.42 -7.57
C PRO A 705 -17.05 13.21 -6.39
N ASP A 706 -18.13 12.48 -6.58
CA ASP A 706 -19.07 12.02 -5.55
C ASP A 706 -18.68 10.67 -4.93
N ASP A 707 -17.66 9.97 -5.47
CA ASP A 707 -17.18 8.70 -4.94
C ASP A 707 -16.08 8.90 -3.88
N LEU A 708 -16.47 9.26 -2.67
CA LEU A 708 -15.55 9.47 -1.55
C LEU A 708 -14.70 8.23 -1.22
N TYR A 709 -15.17 7.02 -1.56
CA TYR A 709 -14.41 5.79 -1.34
C TYR A 709 -13.08 5.82 -2.12
N LEU A 710 -13.11 6.22 -3.39
CA LEU A 710 -11.90 6.35 -4.22
C LEU A 710 -10.93 7.40 -3.66
N LEU A 711 -11.44 8.54 -3.19
CA LEU A 711 -10.59 9.57 -2.57
C LEU A 711 -9.92 9.03 -1.30
N ARG A 712 -10.66 8.36 -0.43
CA ARG A 712 -10.12 7.82 0.83
C ARG A 712 -9.04 6.77 0.60
N VAL A 713 -9.26 5.82 -0.31
CA VAL A 713 -8.26 4.80 -0.66
C VAL A 713 -7.06 5.43 -1.36
N GLY A 714 -7.31 6.23 -2.40
CA GLY A 714 -6.26 6.85 -3.22
C GLY A 714 -5.37 7.80 -2.40
N TYR A 715 -5.98 8.62 -1.54
CA TYR A 715 -5.19 9.52 -0.69
C TYR A 715 -4.37 8.77 0.37
N GLY A 716 -4.91 7.68 0.92
CA GLY A 716 -4.14 6.79 1.80
C GLY A 716 -2.88 6.26 1.11
N GLY A 717 -3.00 5.86 -0.17
CA GLY A 717 -1.87 5.42 -0.99
C GLY A 717 -0.84 6.51 -1.28
N VAL A 718 -1.29 7.75 -1.52
CA VAL A 718 -0.40 8.93 -1.69
C VAL A 718 0.40 9.23 -0.43
N MET A 719 -0.21 9.08 0.74
CA MET A 719 0.44 9.35 2.02
C MET A 719 1.40 8.24 2.47
N GLY A 720 1.23 7.02 1.95
CA GLY A 720 2.08 5.86 2.27
C GLY A 720 3.58 6.15 2.15
N PRO A 721 4.08 6.65 1.01
CA PRO A 721 5.49 6.95 0.80
C PRO A 721 6.10 7.91 1.83
N LEU A 722 5.32 8.84 2.36
CA LEU A 722 5.80 9.78 3.38
C LEU A 722 6.02 9.11 4.75
N THR A 723 5.36 7.97 5.01
CA THR A 723 5.60 7.21 6.24
C THR A 723 6.91 6.45 6.21
N ASP A 724 7.44 6.18 5.02
CA ASP A 724 8.71 5.48 4.85
C ASP A 724 9.92 6.42 4.96
N ILE A 725 9.69 7.74 5.14
CA ILE A 725 10.72 8.73 5.46
C ILE A 725 10.85 8.85 6.99
N ASP A 726 12.03 8.61 7.52
CA ASP A 726 12.30 8.77 8.95
C ASP A 726 12.52 10.24 9.35
N GLU A 727 12.71 10.48 10.65
CA GLU A 727 12.98 11.84 11.19
C GLU A 727 14.25 12.51 10.64
N LYS A 728 15.19 11.74 10.09
CA LYS A 728 16.45 12.25 9.54
C LYS A 728 16.35 12.48 8.02
N GLY A 729 15.28 12.03 7.39
CA GLY A 729 15.12 12.05 5.94
C GLY A 729 15.54 10.76 5.23
N PHE A 730 15.95 9.70 5.95
CA PHE A 730 16.18 8.39 5.33
C PHE A 730 14.86 7.83 4.83
N ALA A 731 14.85 7.47 3.54
CA ALA A 731 13.68 6.88 2.89
C ALA A 731 13.86 5.37 2.76
N SER A 732 12.97 4.62 3.41
CA SER A 732 12.97 3.15 3.48
C SER A 732 12.22 2.53 2.30
N ALA A 733 12.59 1.33 1.90
CA ALA A 733 11.89 0.56 0.87
C ALA A 733 10.43 0.23 1.25
N ALA A 734 10.16 -0.03 2.53
CA ALA A 734 8.85 -0.44 3.02
C ALA A 734 8.83 -0.54 4.55
N PHE A 735 7.63 -0.72 5.11
CA PHE A 735 7.47 -1.13 6.50
C PHE A 735 7.19 -2.64 6.60
N HIS A 736 7.98 -3.37 7.39
CA HIS A 736 7.81 -4.80 7.66
C HIS A 736 6.80 -5.01 8.77
N SER A 737 5.67 -5.67 8.47
CA SER A 737 4.52 -5.78 9.37
C SER A 737 4.43 -7.11 10.13
N PHE A 738 5.38 -8.01 9.96
CA PHE A 738 5.41 -9.24 10.77
C PHE A 738 5.60 -8.89 12.25
N PRO A 739 4.83 -9.53 13.15
CA PRO A 739 4.80 -9.14 14.57
C PRO A 739 6.14 -9.25 15.30
N ASP A 740 7.10 -9.99 14.76
CA ASP A 740 8.45 -10.10 15.32
C ASP A 740 9.41 -9.03 14.77
N ARG A 741 8.93 -8.11 13.96
CA ARG A 741 9.71 -7.02 13.36
C ARG A 741 9.09 -5.65 13.57
N MET A 742 7.99 -5.35 12.93
CA MET A 742 7.24 -4.09 13.05
C MET A 742 8.16 -2.86 12.93
N LYS A 743 8.95 -2.81 11.85
CA LYS A 743 9.91 -1.71 11.61
C LYS A 743 10.08 -1.42 10.13
N ASP A 744 10.59 -0.23 9.82
CA ASP A 744 10.98 0.15 8.46
C ASP A 744 12.17 -0.72 7.99
N ASP A 745 12.26 -0.97 6.68
CA ASP A 745 13.38 -1.68 6.07
C ASP A 745 14.67 -0.84 6.24
N PRO A 746 15.80 -1.43 6.59
CA PRO A 746 17.05 -0.68 6.72
C PRO A 746 17.64 -0.24 5.38
N TYR A 747 17.15 -0.71 4.23
CA TYR A 747 17.62 -0.29 2.92
C TYR A 747 16.69 0.73 2.29
N THR A 748 17.27 1.67 1.52
CA THR A 748 16.53 2.55 0.62
C THR A 748 15.78 1.72 -0.42
N GLY A 749 16.41 0.67 -0.97
CA GLY A 749 15.79 -0.28 -1.87
C GLY A 749 15.04 0.40 -3.02
N ASP A 750 13.85 -0.08 -3.27
CA ASP A 750 12.92 0.35 -4.32
C ASP A 750 11.97 1.49 -3.89
N TYR A 751 12.43 2.36 -3.00
CA TYR A 751 11.67 3.53 -2.53
C TYR A 751 11.28 4.50 -3.66
N GLY A 752 12.14 4.68 -4.66
CA GLY A 752 11.93 5.63 -5.75
C GLY A 752 10.59 5.49 -6.48
N PRO A 753 10.18 4.29 -6.91
CA PRO A 753 8.87 4.06 -7.52
C PRO A 753 7.69 4.45 -6.62
N ASN A 754 7.77 4.16 -5.33
CA ASN A 754 6.77 4.57 -4.36
C ASN A 754 6.67 6.10 -4.28
N PHE A 755 7.81 6.79 -4.20
CA PHE A 755 7.87 8.25 -4.16
C PHE A 755 7.47 8.90 -5.49
N PHE A 756 7.76 8.27 -6.64
CA PHE A 756 7.22 8.72 -7.94
C PHE A 756 5.69 8.80 -7.88
N GLY A 757 5.03 7.75 -7.38
CA GLY A 757 3.57 7.74 -7.24
C GLY A 757 3.06 8.87 -6.35
N HIS A 758 3.74 9.16 -5.24
CA HIS A 758 3.45 10.33 -4.41
C HIS A 758 3.63 11.63 -5.18
N ALA A 759 4.79 11.83 -5.78
CA ALA A 759 5.19 13.09 -6.40
C ALA A 759 4.26 13.54 -7.53
N ILE A 760 3.80 12.61 -8.37
CA ILE A 760 2.93 12.98 -9.50
C ILE A 760 1.45 13.07 -9.13
N ASN A 761 1.07 12.60 -7.95
CA ASN A 761 -0.35 12.43 -7.59
C ASN A 761 -0.78 13.17 -6.31
N THR A 762 0.17 13.64 -5.49
CA THR A 762 -0.13 14.47 -4.33
C THR A 762 -0.81 15.78 -4.75
N GLY A 763 -1.64 16.33 -3.87
CA GLY A 763 -2.38 17.58 -4.07
C GLY A 763 -3.44 17.76 -2.98
N THR A 764 -4.09 18.90 -2.99
CA THR A 764 -5.18 19.20 -2.06
C THR A 764 -6.54 18.90 -2.71
N PHE A 765 -7.35 18.09 -2.03
CA PHE A 765 -8.68 17.70 -2.48
C PHE A 765 -9.72 18.19 -1.48
N VAL A 766 -10.67 18.99 -1.97
CA VAL A 766 -11.79 19.53 -1.16
C VAL A 766 -13.08 18.90 -1.64
N THR A 767 -13.83 18.31 -0.72
CA THR A 767 -15.12 17.69 -1.02
C THR A 767 -16.16 17.99 0.07
N HIS A 768 -17.40 17.68 -0.20
CA HIS A 768 -18.50 17.78 0.76
C HIS A 768 -19.28 16.47 0.80
N ASP A 769 -19.38 15.91 2.00
CA ASP A 769 -20.21 14.74 2.28
C ASP A 769 -21.42 15.14 3.12
N ASP A 770 -22.60 14.60 2.79
CA ASP A 770 -23.84 14.96 3.49
C ASP A 770 -23.81 14.62 5.00
N ALA A 771 -23.10 13.57 5.38
CA ALA A 771 -23.03 13.13 6.77
C ALA A 771 -21.84 13.73 7.54
N MET A 772 -20.73 14.02 6.86
CA MET A 772 -19.48 14.49 7.47
C MET A 772 -19.19 15.98 7.25
N GLY A 773 -19.91 16.62 6.34
CA GLY A 773 -19.72 18.04 5.99
C GLY A 773 -18.54 18.28 5.04
N TRP A 774 -17.94 19.46 5.12
CA TRP A 774 -16.75 19.81 4.34
C TRP A 774 -15.53 19.01 4.81
N LEU A 775 -14.83 18.42 3.87
CA LEU A 775 -13.65 17.60 4.08
C LEU A 775 -12.50 18.10 3.21
N CYS A 776 -11.29 18.08 3.77
CA CYS A 776 -10.07 18.42 3.06
C CYS A 776 -9.04 17.29 3.22
N PHE A 777 -8.36 16.97 2.14
CA PHE A 777 -7.22 16.06 2.06
C PHE A 777 -6.04 16.87 1.52
N GLY A 778 -4.94 16.93 2.24
CA GLY A 778 -3.77 17.73 1.89
C GLY A 778 -3.79 19.19 2.36
N GLY A 779 -4.66 19.52 3.31
CA GLY A 779 -4.75 20.88 3.86
C GLY A 779 -5.74 21.01 4.99
N ASN A 780 -5.91 22.23 5.48
CA ASN A 780 -6.91 22.59 6.49
C ASN A 780 -8.09 23.29 5.83
N ILE A 781 -9.30 23.14 6.38
CA ILE A 781 -10.52 23.69 5.83
C ILE A 781 -11.37 24.36 6.92
N GLU A 782 -11.92 25.54 6.59
CA GLU A 782 -12.86 26.27 7.43
C GLU A 782 -14.02 26.81 6.58
N GLU A 783 -15.24 26.74 7.09
CA GLU A 783 -16.41 27.32 6.42
C GLU A 783 -16.99 28.44 7.25
N HIS A 784 -17.06 29.64 6.68
CA HIS A 784 -17.63 30.83 7.29
C HIS A 784 -18.55 31.57 6.32
N HIS A 785 -19.84 31.65 6.66
CA HIS A 785 -20.81 32.42 5.91
C HIS A 785 -20.92 32.09 4.42
N GLY A 786 -20.73 30.82 4.06
CA GLY A 786 -20.80 30.34 2.67
C GLY A 786 -19.49 30.56 1.89
N ILE A 787 -18.40 30.90 2.57
CA ILE A 787 -17.04 30.86 2.02
C ILE A 787 -16.32 29.67 2.64
N VAL A 788 -15.83 28.80 1.80
CA VAL A 788 -15.00 27.65 2.18
C VAL A 788 -13.56 28.06 1.95
N HIS A 789 -12.85 28.31 3.02
CA HIS A 789 -11.41 28.60 3.00
C HIS A 789 -10.61 27.34 3.15
N THR A 790 -9.63 27.12 2.27
CA THR A 790 -8.73 25.97 2.28
C THR A 790 -7.28 26.44 2.32
N THR A 791 -6.54 26.04 3.35
CA THR A 791 -5.08 26.21 3.38
C THR A 791 -4.44 24.98 2.74
N VAL A 792 -3.58 25.19 1.74
CA VAL A 792 -2.91 24.10 1.00
C VAL A 792 -1.61 23.72 1.70
N LEU A 793 -1.50 22.46 2.16
CA LEU A 793 -0.38 21.98 2.99
C LEU A 793 0.27 20.70 2.46
N ASP A 794 -0.28 20.12 1.37
CA ASP A 794 0.34 18.96 0.72
C ASP A 794 1.78 19.28 0.25
N SER A 795 2.56 18.25 -0.02
CA SER A 795 3.98 18.41 -0.38
C SER A 795 4.19 19.16 -1.69
N SER A 796 3.24 19.12 -2.63
CA SER A 796 3.35 19.82 -3.91
C SER A 796 2.93 21.27 -3.83
N ARG A 797 1.82 21.56 -3.16
CA ARG A 797 1.16 22.88 -3.10
C ARG A 797 0.88 23.47 -4.49
N ASP A 798 0.77 22.62 -5.49
CA ASP A 798 0.56 23.08 -6.89
C ASP A 798 -0.68 22.48 -7.53
N ARG A 799 -1.45 21.68 -6.77
CA ARG A 799 -2.66 21.00 -7.26
C ARG A 799 -3.80 21.15 -6.28
N LEU A 800 -4.95 21.58 -6.81
CA LEU A 800 -6.18 21.74 -6.03
C LEU A 800 -7.37 21.16 -6.79
N PHE A 801 -8.07 20.21 -6.19
CA PHE A 801 -9.34 19.71 -6.71
C PHE A 801 -10.51 20.12 -5.83
N LEU A 802 -11.46 20.83 -6.42
CA LEU A 802 -12.70 21.23 -5.77
C LEU A 802 -13.83 20.33 -6.31
N ALA A 803 -14.07 19.22 -5.62
CA ALA A 803 -14.99 18.16 -6.04
C ALA A 803 -16.43 18.66 -6.30
N PRO A 804 -17.02 19.55 -5.48
CA PRO A 804 -18.37 20.08 -5.74
C PRO A 804 -18.50 20.83 -7.06
N LEU A 805 -17.38 21.32 -7.60
CA LEU A 805 -17.31 22.05 -8.87
C LEU A 805 -16.81 21.18 -10.03
N GLY A 806 -16.25 19.99 -9.74
CA GLY A 806 -15.49 19.22 -10.72
C GLY A 806 -14.28 19.99 -11.25
N LEU A 807 -13.74 20.91 -10.47
CA LEU A 807 -12.69 21.84 -10.90
C LEU A 807 -11.31 21.33 -10.43
N TRP A 808 -10.42 21.09 -11.38
CA TRP A 808 -9.03 20.73 -11.14
C TRP A 808 -8.11 21.85 -11.62
N VAL A 809 -7.36 22.41 -10.67
CA VAL A 809 -6.35 23.45 -10.93
C VAL A 809 -4.99 22.85 -10.68
N THR A 810 -4.08 22.98 -11.66
CA THR A 810 -2.69 22.57 -11.54
C THR A 810 -1.75 23.71 -11.93
N LEU A 811 -0.64 23.83 -11.21
CA LEU A 811 0.43 24.76 -11.52
C LEU A 811 1.68 23.98 -11.93
N ASP A 812 2.14 24.15 -13.16
CA ASP A 812 3.44 23.62 -13.60
C ASP A 812 4.60 24.55 -13.11
N ALA A 813 4.27 25.78 -12.72
CA ALA A 813 5.15 26.69 -12.00
C ALA A 813 4.37 27.53 -11.00
N GLY A 814 4.95 27.79 -9.83
CA GLY A 814 4.31 28.50 -8.72
C GLY A 814 3.70 27.54 -7.69
N LYS A 815 3.22 28.13 -6.59
CA LYS A 815 2.61 27.36 -5.48
C LYS A 815 1.31 28.03 -5.03
N ILE A 816 0.31 27.25 -4.67
CA ILE A 816 -0.95 27.68 -4.08
C ILE A 816 -0.76 27.72 -2.55
N VAL A 817 -1.04 28.86 -1.95
CA VAL A 817 -1.00 29.05 -0.48
C VAL A 817 -2.35 28.70 0.11
N SER A 818 -3.42 29.23 -0.50
CA SER A 818 -4.80 28.99 -0.06
C SER A 818 -5.80 29.22 -1.18
N ALA A 819 -7.01 28.78 -0.95
CA ALA A 819 -8.13 29.00 -1.85
C ALA A 819 -9.42 29.34 -1.08
N ASP A 820 -10.21 30.27 -1.61
CA ASP A 820 -11.55 30.63 -1.12
C ASP A 820 -12.61 30.25 -2.14
N TYR A 821 -13.50 29.34 -1.80
CA TYR A 821 -14.66 29.01 -2.61
C TYR A 821 -15.91 29.72 -2.04
N ASP A 822 -16.43 30.73 -2.76
CA ASP A 822 -17.72 31.37 -2.44
C ASP A 822 -18.87 30.52 -3.02
N THR A 823 -19.52 29.75 -2.15
CA THR A 823 -20.59 28.80 -2.53
C THR A 823 -21.86 29.52 -3.07
N ARG A 824 -22.02 30.80 -2.79
CA ARG A 824 -23.17 31.60 -3.24
C ARG A 824 -22.92 32.29 -4.59
N LYS A 825 -21.70 32.73 -4.84
CA LYS A 825 -21.29 33.34 -6.09
C LYS A 825 -20.76 32.35 -7.12
N HIS A 826 -20.44 31.15 -6.69
CA HIS A 826 -19.75 30.15 -7.51
C HIS A 826 -18.45 30.70 -8.11
N THR A 827 -17.62 31.31 -7.26
CA THR A 827 -16.30 31.82 -7.65
C THR A 827 -15.24 31.21 -6.76
N VAL A 828 -14.05 30.98 -7.32
CA VAL A 828 -12.89 30.49 -6.58
C VAL A 828 -11.79 31.55 -6.65
N THR A 829 -11.28 31.93 -5.50
CA THR A 829 -10.13 32.84 -5.40
C THR A 829 -8.92 32.05 -4.91
N LEU A 830 -7.86 32.02 -5.69
CA LEU A 830 -6.60 31.39 -5.36
C LEU A 830 -5.60 32.44 -4.88
N HIS A 831 -4.87 32.14 -3.83
CA HIS A 831 -3.76 32.92 -3.34
C HIS A 831 -2.46 32.16 -3.67
N LEU A 832 -1.68 32.72 -4.59
CA LEU A 832 -0.43 32.15 -5.06
C LEU A 832 0.75 32.75 -4.31
N ALA A 833 1.78 31.95 -4.06
CA ALA A 833 3.00 32.40 -3.40
C ALA A 833 3.71 33.51 -4.20
N ALA A 834 4.50 34.31 -3.52
CA ALA A 834 5.32 35.37 -4.12
C ALA A 834 6.30 34.81 -5.15
N ALA A 835 6.65 35.66 -6.14
CA ALA A 835 7.68 35.34 -7.11
C ALA A 835 9.02 34.98 -6.45
N SER A 836 9.71 33.99 -6.97
CA SER A 836 11.10 33.70 -6.65
C SER A 836 12.02 34.06 -7.82
N THR A 837 13.34 33.98 -7.59
CA THR A 837 14.35 34.19 -8.64
C THR A 837 14.14 33.25 -9.82
N TYR A 838 13.74 31.99 -9.53
CA TYR A 838 13.60 30.95 -10.56
C TYR A 838 12.16 30.81 -11.07
N VAL A 839 11.17 31.33 -10.35
CA VAL A 839 9.74 31.25 -10.70
C VAL A 839 9.11 32.65 -10.61
N PRO A 840 9.31 33.52 -11.62
CA PRO A 840 8.70 34.86 -11.67
C PRO A 840 7.26 34.86 -12.15
N THR A 841 6.79 33.74 -12.73
CA THR A 841 5.41 33.56 -13.24
C THR A 841 4.86 32.22 -12.79
N ALA A 842 3.56 32.19 -12.49
CA ALA A 842 2.84 30.93 -12.36
C ALA A 842 2.35 30.47 -13.75
N ARG A 843 2.32 29.15 -13.94
CA ARG A 843 1.81 28.50 -15.15
C ARG A 843 0.66 27.59 -14.73
N MET A 844 -0.56 27.97 -15.10
CA MET A 844 -1.80 27.37 -14.57
C MET A 844 -2.59 26.66 -15.66
N ARG A 845 -2.95 25.42 -15.39
CA ARG A 845 -3.97 24.67 -16.14
C ARG A 845 -5.25 24.58 -15.35
N ILE A 846 -6.38 24.69 -16.03
CA ILE A 846 -7.72 24.54 -15.48
C ILE A 846 -8.39 23.42 -16.26
N THR A 847 -8.75 22.36 -15.56
CA THR A 847 -9.44 21.19 -16.13
C THR A 847 -10.74 20.95 -15.38
N GLU A 848 -11.76 20.56 -16.10
CA GLU A 848 -13.07 20.25 -15.54
C GLU A 848 -13.37 18.77 -15.70
N THR A 849 -13.99 18.17 -14.69
CA THR A 849 -14.67 16.90 -14.85
C THR A 849 -15.71 17.05 -15.97
N GLU A 850 -15.97 16.02 -16.75
CA GLU A 850 -16.89 16.06 -17.91
C GLU A 850 -18.10 16.95 -17.63
N SER A 851 -18.18 18.03 -18.38
CA SER A 851 -19.12 19.11 -18.12
C SER A 851 -20.55 18.59 -18.21
N LYS A 852 -21.30 18.79 -17.14
CA LYS A 852 -22.77 18.56 -17.17
C LYS A 852 -23.33 19.38 -18.33
N PRO A 853 -24.24 18.83 -19.16
CA PRO A 853 -24.83 19.58 -20.25
C PRO A 853 -25.40 20.93 -19.75
N GLY A 854 -24.87 22.02 -20.30
CA GLY A 854 -25.27 23.39 -19.88
C GLY A 854 -24.36 24.06 -18.85
N SER A 855 -23.24 23.43 -18.43
CA SER A 855 -22.22 24.10 -17.63
C SER A 855 -21.34 25.00 -18.49
N HIS A 856 -20.90 26.12 -17.91
CA HIS A 856 -19.95 27.03 -18.56
C HIS A 856 -18.54 26.72 -18.13
N PRO A 857 -17.56 26.75 -19.05
CA PRO A 857 -16.18 26.46 -18.69
C PRO A 857 -15.63 27.46 -17.66
N TRP A 858 -14.80 26.97 -16.76
CA TRP A 858 -14.07 27.79 -15.82
C TRP A 858 -12.93 28.52 -16.48
N ALA A 859 -12.72 29.78 -16.15
CA ALA A 859 -11.63 30.59 -16.66
C ALA A 859 -11.17 31.59 -15.60
N ILE A 860 -9.96 32.11 -15.80
CA ILE A 860 -9.43 33.23 -15.00
C ILE A 860 -10.24 34.48 -15.35
N ALA A 861 -10.70 35.20 -14.34
CA ALA A 861 -11.51 36.42 -14.49
C ALA A 861 -10.76 37.58 -15.20
N SER A 862 -9.44 37.61 -15.12
CA SER A 862 -8.56 38.57 -15.77
C SER A 862 -7.93 37.97 -17.04
N HIS A 863 -7.57 38.84 -17.98
CA HIS A 863 -6.89 38.42 -19.20
C HIS A 863 -5.47 37.90 -18.89
N THR A 864 -5.16 36.70 -19.38
CA THR A 864 -3.83 36.06 -19.27
C THR A 864 -3.28 35.72 -20.65
N THR A 865 -1.97 35.58 -20.79
CA THR A 865 -1.37 34.99 -21.98
C THR A 865 -1.39 33.47 -21.84
N VAL A 866 -1.48 32.76 -22.97
CA VAL A 866 -1.46 31.30 -22.98
C VAL A 866 -0.20 30.81 -23.70
N ASP A 867 0.52 29.89 -23.10
CA ASP A 867 1.72 29.22 -23.66
C ASP A 867 1.62 27.71 -23.38
N ALA A 868 1.74 26.87 -24.41
CA ALA A 868 1.59 25.40 -24.33
C ALA A 868 0.31 24.92 -23.60
N GLY A 869 -0.80 25.66 -23.76
CA GLY A 869 -2.09 25.35 -23.11
C GLY A 869 -2.22 25.85 -21.67
N GLU A 870 -1.24 26.58 -21.15
CA GLU A 870 -1.20 27.10 -19.79
C GLU A 870 -1.45 28.60 -19.74
N ASN A 871 -2.19 29.06 -18.73
CA ASN A 871 -2.30 30.46 -18.42
C ASN A 871 -1.05 30.93 -17.69
N VAL A 872 -0.36 31.91 -18.25
CA VAL A 872 0.86 32.52 -17.68
C VAL A 872 0.46 33.73 -16.85
N ILE A 873 0.77 33.69 -15.56
CA ILE A 873 0.36 34.69 -14.58
C ILE A 873 1.61 35.30 -13.93
N PRO A 874 1.90 36.56 -14.13
CA PRO A 874 3.00 37.23 -13.45
C PRO A 874 2.80 37.23 -11.92
N LEU A 875 3.79 36.79 -11.17
CA LEU A 875 3.77 36.79 -9.71
C LEU A 875 4.34 38.11 -9.18
N GLY A 876 3.74 38.61 -8.11
CA GLY A 876 4.22 39.79 -7.38
C GLY A 876 5.30 39.46 -6.35
N SER A 877 5.85 40.48 -5.69
CA SER A 877 6.77 40.32 -4.53
C SER A 877 6.07 39.85 -3.24
N GLY A 878 4.76 39.83 -3.22
CA GLY A 878 3.88 39.25 -2.20
C GLY A 878 2.92 38.27 -2.88
N GLU A 879 1.95 37.76 -2.11
CA GLU A 879 0.93 36.86 -2.67
C GLU A 879 0.21 37.48 -3.87
N THR A 880 -0.03 36.66 -4.87
CA THR A 880 -0.78 37.03 -6.07
C THR A 880 -2.16 36.37 -6.03
N THR A 881 -3.21 37.18 -6.13
CA THR A 881 -4.60 36.69 -6.11
C THR A 881 -5.10 36.46 -7.53
N VAL A 882 -5.69 35.28 -7.76
CA VAL A 882 -6.29 34.87 -9.03
C VAL A 882 -7.72 34.44 -8.79
N THR A 883 -8.67 35.04 -9.49
CA THR A 883 -10.10 34.66 -9.40
C THR A 883 -10.49 33.80 -10.59
N LEU A 884 -11.07 32.66 -10.32
CA LEU A 884 -11.67 31.75 -11.30
C LEU A 884 -13.20 31.93 -11.25
N GLN A 885 -13.83 31.92 -12.40
CA GLN A 885 -15.27 31.99 -12.55
C GLN A 885 -15.74 31.24 -13.78
N GLN A 886 -16.99 30.85 -13.81
CA GLN A 886 -17.57 30.30 -15.02
C GLN A 886 -17.77 31.41 -16.05
N THR A 887 -17.44 31.16 -17.30
CA THR A 887 -17.57 32.13 -18.39
C THR A 887 -19.06 32.36 -18.69
N ALA A 888 -19.45 33.63 -18.87
CA ALA A 888 -20.81 33.93 -19.36
C ALA A 888 -20.98 33.46 -20.81
N MET A 889 -22.19 33.03 -21.20
CA MET A 889 -22.50 32.73 -22.61
C MET A 889 -22.21 33.92 -23.52
#